data_d84be80e1611f99b59e02bae593f0206
#
_entry.id   d84be80e1611f99b59e02bae593f0206
#
_cell.length_a   1.000
_cell.length_b   1.000
_cell.length_c   1.000
_cell.angle_alpha   90.00
_cell.angle_beta   90.00
_cell.angle_gamma   90.00
#
_symmetry.space_group_name_H-M   'P 1'
#
loop_
_entity.id
_entity.type
_entity.pdbx_description
1 polymer ?
#
loop_
_entity_poly.entity_id
_entity_poly.type
_entity_poly.pdbx_seq_one_letter_code
_entity_poly.pdbx_strand_id
1 'polypeptide(L)'
;MPTNSGVSQRLSPTGRQRERPLQASLGWHSVAVPVDVPRPTGALRPIELATASVLAALAVVLTVAGWFLPHLGVIAALAVVPLGVVAHRHRLRALLVATFSASVLCFLVAGTGAVTNIIECAAVGGLVGVAKRRGWHPAALFAGTAVIGPALGLASVAILAVLGSLRKLTILQIRNTWIGVRRILSLGIPPGGAISSLNHFVDAALRLWWVTVFAIVVLATVWLSLVAWLLLGPVLERLSWISAEDRLDEPGRHPADPGPLGAGDPAPVPAFLENVSYAYPGAEGLAVRGVSLAVPPGQMVALVGDNGSGKSTLIRLLAGRRPTGGVVRRQGAAGLGRPGGTALIMQHPETQVLGVRVEDDVVWGLTETAGVDVDGLLATVGLAGMGGRETSGLSGGELQRLAVAASMAREPALLLSDESTAMLDEQGRRSLSNVLRSLPGRSGTTVVHVTHRLEEAELADQIHRMSSGQLVANENGSAQGRERVDNLPSHGGHVSERWSAVRPGGLSDARQLGGPRVAPRGEAPLRVVDVSHTYSLGTPWANQALSHVNLKIDAGEGVLVVGDNGSGKSTLVWVLAGLLRPSRGAAFLGDQPVLDQVGSVAVAFQHARLQLQRSTAGADIRAAGACDDASARSALNAVGLDPSEFFERRVDALSGGQQRRVALAGLLASSPSVLVLDEPFAGLDASGRDGVAELLGALRRERGVTVVIISHDLEGTERIAERVVRLESGRILSDVSRGMLRR
;
A
#
# COMPACT_ATOMS: atom_id res chain seq x y z
N MET A 1 80.63 -12.38 -14.60
CA MET A 1 81.41 -11.59 -15.59
C MET A 1 80.61 -11.40 -16.84
N PRO A 2 80.67 -10.32 -17.53
CA PRO A 2 80.65 -8.89 -17.15
C PRO A 2 79.47 -8.19 -17.83
N THR A 3 79.06 -7.00 -17.75
CA THR A 3 79.51 -5.64 -17.54
C THR A 3 78.32 -4.71 -17.76
N ASN A 4 78.02 -3.83 -16.89
CA ASN A 4 78.36 -2.45 -16.78
C ASN A 4 77.86 -1.49 -17.91
N SER A 5 77.07 -0.52 -17.53
CA SER A 5 77.24 0.95 -17.57
C SER A 5 75.85 1.62 -17.57
N GLY A 6 75.42 2.45 -16.70
CA GLY A 6 76.06 3.59 -16.07
C GLY A 6 75.93 4.85 -16.88
N VAL A 7 74.92 5.74 -16.58
CA VAL A 7 75.11 7.19 -16.65
C VAL A 7 74.10 7.92 -15.79
N SER A 8 74.62 8.62 -14.82
CA SER A 8 74.01 9.66 -14.00
C SER A 8 73.97 11.00 -14.74
N GLN A 9 72.95 11.79 -14.54
CA GLN A 9 73.01 13.27 -14.49
C GLN A 9 71.83 13.87 -13.78
N ARG A 10 72.02 14.30 -12.62
CA ARG A 10 72.22 15.69 -12.06
C ARG A 10 70.92 16.52 -12.06
N LEU A 11 70.58 16.85 -10.85
CA LEU A 11 69.77 17.91 -10.25
C LEU A 11 69.94 19.29 -10.86
N SER A 12 68.84 20.04 -10.99
CA SER A 12 68.76 21.39 -10.37
C SER A 12 67.29 21.92 -10.45
N PRO A 13 66.96 22.88 -9.57
CA PRO A 13 65.55 23.08 -9.11
C PRO A 13 64.98 24.37 -9.70
N THR A 14 63.68 24.55 -9.46
CA THR A 14 62.88 25.76 -9.44
C THR A 14 61.67 25.71 -10.36
N GLY A 15 60.53 25.81 -9.74
CA GLY A 15 59.28 26.01 -10.45
C GLY A 15 58.07 25.78 -9.53
N ARG A 16 57.80 26.77 -8.65
CA ARG A 16 56.53 26.85 -7.93
C ARG A 16 55.39 26.79 -8.96
N GLN A 17 54.70 25.69 -9.07
CA GLN A 17 53.39 25.65 -9.68
C GLN A 17 52.34 25.63 -8.60
N ARG A 18 51.48 26.66 -8.64
CA ARG A 18 50.29 26.85 -7.83
C ARG A 18 49.38 25.61 -7.97
N GLU A 19 49.08 24.99 -6.86
CA GLU A 19 47.99 24.04 -6.76
C GLU A 19 46.69 24.76 -7.10
N ARG A 20 46.11 24.46 -8.25
CA ARG A 20 44.69 24.70 -8.54
C ARG A 20 43.91 23.50 -7.97
N PRO A 21 42.86 23.72 -7.16
CA PRO A 21 42.00 22.64 -6.75
C PRO A 21 41.25 22.11 -8.01
N LEU A 22 41.44 20.84 -8.32
CA LEU A 22 40.66 20.08 -9.25
C LEU A 22 39.22 20.00 -8.70
N GLN A 23 38.38 20.94 -9.07
CA GLN A 23 36.94 20.75 -9.06
C GLN A 23 36.61 19.71 -10.16
N ALA A 24 36.55 18.44 -9.75
CA ALA A 24 35.96 17.40 -10.56
C ALA A 24 34.46 17.67 -10.60
N SER A 25 34.03 18.37 -11.65
CA SER A 25 32.64 18.39 -12.10
C SER A 25 32.27 16.98 -12.60
N LEU A 26 31.79 16.13 -11.69
CA LEU A 26 31.08 14.92 -12.06
C LEU A 26 29.73 15.34 -12.70
N GLY A 27 29.82 15.64 -14.00
CA GLY A 27 28.64 15.70 -14.84
C GLY A 27 28.00 14.32 -14.91
N TRP A 28 26.91 14.17 -14.19
CA TRP A 28 25.99 13.06 -14.36
C TRP A 28 25.27 13.24 -15.70
N HIS A 29 25.94 12.90 -16.81
CA HIS A 29 25.25 12.59 -18.02
C HIS A 29 24.55 11.25 -17.77
N SER A 30 23.22 11.30 -17.50
CA SER A 30 22.37 10.16 -17.65
C SER A 30 22.41 9.75 -19.13
N VAL A 31 23.32 8.84 -19.46
CA VAL A 31 23.25 8.10 -20.72
C VAL A 31 22.03 7.18 -20.55
N ALA A 32 20.88 7.69 -20.98
CA ALA A 32 19.72 6.85 -21.26
C ALA A 32 20.13 5.98 -22.46
N VAL A 33 20.71 4.82 -22.17
CA VAL A 33 20.82 3.76 -23.14
C VAL A 33 19.37 3.39 -23.51
N PRO A 34 18.94 3.54 -24.78
CA PRO A 34 17.63 3.04 -25.18
C PRO A 34 17.70 1.53 -25.07
N VAL A 35 17.19 0.98 -23.97
CA VAL A 35 16.95 -0.46 -23.87
C VAL A 35 15.77 -0.73 -24.80
N ASP A 36 16.06 -1.30 -25.94
CA ASP A 36 15.07 -1.84 -26.87
C ASP A 36 14.40 -3.03 -26.15
N VAL A 37 13.37 -2.70 -25.35
CA VAL A 37 12.53 -3.71 -24.69
C VAL A 37 11.77 -4.39 -25.80
N PRO A 38 11.89 -5.73 -26.00
CA PRO A 38 11.12 -6.45 -27.00
C PRO A 38 9.64 -6.13 -26.77
N ARG A 39 9.03 -5.48 -27.77
CA ARG A 39 7.61 -5.12 -27.71
C ARG A 39 6.82 -6.40 -27.61
N PRO A 40 6.11 -6.67 -26.52
CA PRO A 40 5.31 -7.89 -26.43
C PRO A 40 4.24 -7.84 -27.52
N THR A 41 4.35 -8.71 -28.49
CA THR A 41 3.40 -8.92 -29.59
C THR A 41 2.26 -9.80 -29.11
N GLY A 42 1.51 -9.37 -28.08
CA GLY A 42 0.48 -10.19 -27.44
C GLY A 42 -0.83 -9.45 -27.20
N ALA A 43 -1.81 -10.14 -26.62
CA ALA A 43 -3.08 -9.61 -26.15
C ALA A 43 -2.89 -8.40 -25.21
N LEU A 44 -3.92 -7.56 -25.07
CA LEU A 44 -3.91 -6.46 -24.10
C LEU A 44 -3.77 -7.02 -22.68
N ARG A 45 -2.99 -6.35 -21.86
CA ARG A 45 -2.86 -6.72 -20.45
C ARG A 45 -4.16 -6.42 -19.70
N PRO A 46 -4.52 -7.17 -18.65
CA PRO A 46 -5.76 -6.94 -17.88
C PRO A 46 -5.88 -5.48 -17.38
N ILE A 47 -4.79 -4.87 -16.93
CA ILE A 47 -4.77 -3.48 -16.47
C ILE A 47 -4.98 -2.47 -17.60
N GLU A 48 -4.41 -2.73 -18.80
CA GLU A 48 -4.65 -1.89 -19.98
C GLU A 48 -6.14 -1.94 -20.37
N LEU A 49 -6.77 -3.12 -20.27
CA LEU A 49 -8.18 -3.30 -20.57
C LEU A 49 -9.06 -2.63 -19.50
N ALA A 50 -8.78 -2.83 -18.22
CA ALA A 50 -9.55 -2.26 -17.12
C ALA A 50 -9.52 -0.73 -17.14
N THR A 51 -8.33 -0.12 -17.24
CA THR A 51 -8.19 1.34 -17.29
C THR A 51 -8.79 1.93 -18.56
N ALA A 52 -8.61 1.27 -19.72
CA ALA A 52 -9.21 1.68 -20.97
C ALA A 52 -10.74 1.63 -20.92
N SER A 53 -11.32 0.61 -20.26
CA SER A 53 -12.77 0.48 -20.11
C SER A 53 -13.38 1.58 -19.21
N VAL A 54 -12.74 1.90 -18.08
CA VAL A 54 -13.20 2.98 -17.19
C VAL A 54 -13.14 4.34 -17.90
N LEU A 55 -12.03 4.62 -18.58
CA LEU A 55 -11.86 5.89 -19.31
C LEU A 55 -12.76 5.98 -20.55
N ALA A 56 -13.03 4.86 -21.23
CA ALA A 56 -14.01 4.78 -22.30
C ALA A 56 -15.43 5.06 -21.78
N ALA A 57 -15.82 4.48 -20.64
CA ALA A 57 -17.13 4.76 -20.03
C ALA A 57 -17.28 6.25 -19.67
N LEU A 58 -16.23 6.87 -19.11
CA LEU A 58 -16.23 8.31 -18.84
C LEU A 58 -16.39 9.13 -20.12
N ALA A 59 -15.71 8.75 -21.21
CA ALA A 59 -15.84 9.42 -22.51
C ALA A 59 -17.28 9.30 -23.05
N VAL A 60 -17.92 8.14 -22.90
CA VAL A 60 -19.32 7.92 -23.27
C VAL A 60 -20.25 8.84 -22.47
N VAL A 61 -20.09 8.89 -21.15
CA VAL A 61 -20.92 9.74 -20.27
C VAL A 61 -20.79 11.21 -20.67
N LEU A 62 -19.57 11.71 -20.90
CA LEU A 62 -19.34 13.10 -21.32
C LEU A 62 -19.98 13.40 -22.69
N THR A 63 -19.83 12.47 -23.65
CA THR A 63 -20.43 12.61 -24.98
C THR A 63 -21.95 12.63 -24.90
N VAL A 64 -22.54 11.67 -24.20
CA VAL A 64 -24.00 11.56 -24.05
C VAL A 64 -24.57 12.78 -23.33
N ALA A 65 -23.93 13.20 -22.22
CA ALA A 65 -24.34 14.39 -21.49
C ALA A 65 -24.33 15.66 -22.36
N GLY A 66 -23.28 15.84 -23.16
CA GLY A 66 -23.20 16.98 -24.09
C GLY A 66 -24.23 16.95 -25.23
N TRP A 67 -24.74 15.79 -25.59
CA TRP A 67 -25.79 15.62 -26.61
C TRP A 67 -27.20 15.88 -26.06
N PHE A 68 -27.48 15.49 -24.82
CA PHE A 68 -28.81 15.68 -24.20
C PHE A 68 -28.99 17.07 -23.58
N LEU A 69 -27.92 17.81 -23.31
CA LEU A 69 -27.97 19.14 -22.73
C LEU A 69 -27.68 20.23 -23.80
N PRO A 70 -28.71 20.88 -24.40
CA PRO A 70 -28.59 21.67 -25.64
C PRO A 70 -27.60 22.85 -25.59
N HIS A 71 -27.25 23.35 -24.42
CA HIS A 71 -26.31 24.47 -24.25
C HIS A 71 -24.91 24.06 -23.78
N LEU A 72 -24.68 22.75 -23.59
CA LEU A 72 -23.47 22.21 -23.01
C LEU A 72 -22.70 21.29 -23.98
N GLY A 73 -22.81 21.51 -25.28
CA GLY A 73 -22.08 20.77 -26.30
C GLY A 73 -20.56 20.72 -26.11
N VAL A 74 -20.01 21.72 -25.37
CA VAL A 74 -18.60 21.72 -24.95
C VAL A 74 -18.25 20.54 -24.05
N ILE A 75 -19.23 20.01 -23.30
CA ILE A 75 -19.00 18.79 -22.48
C ILE A 75 -18.66 17.58 -23.34
N ALA A 76 -19.31 17.44 -24.49
CA ALA A 76 -18.99 16.33 -25.41
C ALA A 76 -17.53 16.38 -25.90
N ALA A 77 -16.97 17.58 -26.08
CA ALA A 77 -15.58 17.76 -26.46
C ALA A 77 -14.59 17.34 -25.35
N LEU A 78 -15.00 17.40 -24.07
CA LEU A 78 -14.17 16.93 -22.94
C LEU A 78 -13.87 15.44 -22.99
N ALA A 79 -14.60 14.64 -23.79
CA ALA A 79 -14.29 13.23 -24.04
C ALA A 79 -12.88 13.01 -24.62
N VAL A 80 -12.26 14.06 -25.18
CA VAL A 80 -10.86 14.05 -25.66
C VAL A 80 -9.87 13.77 -24.51
N VAL A 81 -10.17 14.19 -23.26
CA VAL A 81 -9.27 14.06 -22.13
C VAL A 81 -9.11 12.59 -21.71
N PRO A 82 -10.18 11.83 -21.37
CA PRO A 82 -10.02 10.43 -20.98
C PRO A 82 -9.41 9.58 -22.08
N LEU A 83 -9.76 9.81 -23.35
CA LEU A 83 -9.17 9.09 -24.49
C LEU A 83 -7.69 9.47 -24.72
N GLY A 84 -7.32 10.73 -24.47
CA GLY A 84 -5.94 11.19 -24.47
C GLY A 84 -5.09 10.57 -23.36
N VAL A 85 -5.66 10.39 -22.17
CA VAL A 85 -5.00 9.69 -21.04
C VAL A 85 -4.74 8.22 -21.41
N VAL A 86 -5.69 7.53 -22.05
CA VAL A 86 -5.48 6.14 -22.52
C VAL A 86 -4.27 6.10 -23.47
N ALA A 87 -4.21 7.00 -24.43
CA ALA A 87 -3.11 7.04 -25.42
C ALA A 87 -1.75 7.41 -24.79
N HIS A 88 -1.77 8.22 -23.74
CA HIS A 88 -0.56 8.61 -23.01
C HIS A 88 0.00 7.45 -22.19
N ARG A 89 -0.86 6.72 -21.46
CA ARG A 89 -0.45 5.66 -20.50
C ARG A 89 -0.28 4.30 -21.15
N HIS A 90 -1.10 3.97 -22.14
CA HIS A 90 -1.19 2.62 -22.71
C HIS A 90 -0.82 2.60 -24.21
N ARG A 91 -0.85 1.39 -24.81
CA ARG A 91 -0.57 1.20 -26.25
C ARG A 91 -1.73 1.69 -27.09
N LEU A 92 -1.45 2.06 -28.34
CA LEU A 92 -2.49 2.47 -29.29
C LEU A 92 -3.60 1.42 -29.47
N ARG A 93 -3.30 0.13 -29.26
CA ARG A 93 -4.31 -0.95 -29.28
C ARG A 93 -5.36 -0.77 -28.20
N ALA A 94 -4.97 -0.32 -26.99
CA ALA A 94 -5.91 -0.03 -25.93
C ALA A 94 -6.85 1.13 -26.27
N LEU A 95 -6.31 2.19 -26.91
CA LEU A 95 -7.11 3.30 -27.42
C LEU A 95 -8.11 2.83 -28.49
N LEU A 96 -7.69 1.96 -29.43
CA LEU A 96 -8.58 1.43 -30.47
C LEU A 96 -9.74 0.62 -29.87
N VAL A 97 -9.46 -0.25 -28.89
CA VAL A 97 -10.50 -1.01 -28.20
C VAL A 97 -11.42 -0.09 -27.40
N ALA A 98 -10.89 0.89 -26.67
CA ALA A 98 -11.67 1.89 -25.95
C ALA A 98 -12.58 2.69 -26.90
N THR A 99 -12.04 3.13 -28.04
CA THR A 99 -12.80 3.88 -29.06
C THR A 99 -13.90 3.04 -29.67
N PHE A 100 -13.61 1.79 -30.01
CA PHE A 100 -14.61 0.88 -30.57
C PHE A 100 -15.76 0.64 -29.57
N SER A 101 -15.44 0.27 -28.32
CA SER A 101 -16.43 0.02 -27.28
C SER A 101 -17.28 1.26 -26.98
N ALA A 102 -16.62 2.44 -26.85
CA ALA A 102 -17.31 3.71 -26.63
C ALA A 102 -18.23 4.07 -27.83
N SER A 103 -17.79 3.83 -29.05
CA SER A 103 -18.58 4.10 -30.26
C SER A 103 -19.83 3.24 -30.34
N VAL A 104 -19.73 1.95 -29.98
CA VAL A 104 -20.90 1.05 -29.93
C VAL A 104 -21.92 1.53 -28.89
N LEU A 105 -21.46 1.89 -27.69
CA LEU A 105 -22.33 2.40 -26.63
C LEU A 105 -22.97 3.74 -27.02
N CYS A 106 -22.20 4.67 -27.57
CA CYS A 106 -22.71 5.96 -28.03
C CYS A 106 -23.73 5.78 -29.17
N PHE A 107 -23.50 4.84 -30.09
CA PHE A 107 -24.46 4.52 -31.15
C PHE A 107 -25.81 4.08 -30.60
N LEU A 108 -25.80 3.19 -29.62
CA LEU A 108 -27.04 2.66 -29.01
C LEU A 108 -27.81 3.71 -28.21
N VAL A 109 -27.13 4.69 -27.59
CA VAL A 109 -27.77 5.67 -26.71
C VAL A 109 -28.11 6.97 -27.42
N ALA A 110 -27.20 7.49 -28.26
CA ALA A 110 -27.31 8.84 -28.84
C ALA A 110 -27.14 8.89 -30.38
N GLY A 111 -27.00 7.73 -31.03
CA GLY A 111 -26.98 7.60 -32.47
C GLY A 111 -25.64 7.99 -33.12
N THR A 112 -25.67 8.18 -34.45
CA THR A 112 -24.48 8.35 -35.28
C THR A 112 -23.67 9.62 -34.99
N GLY A 113 -24.32 10.69 -34.52
CA GLY A 113 -23.62 11.95 -34.19
C GLY A 113 -22.70 11.80 -32.97
N ALA A 114 -23.10 11.01 -31.97
CA ALA A 114 -22.26 10.73 -30.82
C ALA A 114 -21.06 9.84 -31.19
N VAL A 115 -21.22 8.93 -32.14
CA VAL A 115 -20.13 8.09 -32.67
C VAL A 115 -19.06 8.94 -33.34
N THR A 116 -19.46 9.88 -34.20
CA THR A 116 -18.50 10.77 -34.86
C THR A 116 -17.71 11.61 -33.87
N ASN A 117 -18.37 12.09 -32.81
CA ASN A 117 -17.69 12.82 -31.71
C ASN A 117 -16.66 11.95 -30.99
N ILE A 118 -16.98 10.68 -30.65
CA ILE A 118 -16.03 9.76 -29.99
C ILE A 118 -14.82 9.49 -30.90
N ILE A 119 -15.04 9.26 -32.19
CA ILE A 119 -13.95 9.00 -33.14
C ILE A 119 -13.03 10.23 -33.26
N GLU A 120 -13.61 11.42 -33.36
CA GLU A 120 -12.85 12.67 -33.41
C GLU A 120 -12.08 12.91 -32.12
N CYS A 121 -12.70 12.75 -30.97
CA CYS A 121 -12.05 12.85 -29.66
C CYS A 121 -10.93 11.81 -29.48
N ALA A 122 -11.10 10.59 -30.00
CA ALA A 122 -10.08 9.56 -29.92
C ALA A 122 -8.90 9.86 -30.86
N ALA A 123 -9.14 10.35 -32.06
CA ALA A 123 -8.10 10.72 -32.99
C ALA A 123 -7.26 11.89 -32.46
N VAL A 124 -7.92 12.95 -31.99
CA VAL A 124 -7.26 14.15 -31.44
C VAL A 124 -6.61 13.84 -30.09
N GLY A 125 -7.34 13.22 -29.17
CA GLY A 125 -6.83 12.82 -27.87
C GLY A 125 -5.66 11.84 -27.98
N GLY A 126 -5.77 10.89 -28.92
CA GLY A 126 -4.70 9.96 -29.26
C GLY A 126 -3.44 10.66 -29.73
N LEU A 127 -3.56 11.59 -30.66
CA LEU A 127 -2.45 12.40 -31.14
C LEU A 127 -1.78 13.20 -30.01
N VAL A 128 -2.57 13.94 -29.23
CA VAL A 128 -2.08 14.76 -28.12
C VAL A 128 -1.45 13.90 -27.02
N GLY A 129 -2.08 12.77 -26.67
CA GLY A 129 -1.57 11.84 -25.67
C GLY A 129 -0.22 11.24 -26.06
N VAL A 130 -0.07 10.81 -27.34
CA VAL A 130 1.19 10.29 -27.86
C VAL A 130 2.25 11.39 -27.98
N ALA A 131 1.87 12.59 -28.43
CA ALA A 131 2.78 13.73 -28.54
C ALA A 131 3.37 14.11 -27.18
N LYS A 132 2.52 14.20 -26.14
CA LYS A 132 2.96 14.46 -24.76
C LYS A 132 3.81 13.34 -24.19
N ARG A 133 3.47 12.06 -24.45
CA ARG A 133 4.28 10.92 -24.03
C ARG A 133 5.68 10.90 -24.64
N ARG A 134 5.81 11.35 -25.90
CA ARG A 134 7.07 11.39 -26.62
C ARG A 134 7.83 12.72 -26.47
N GLY A 135 7.31 13.67 -25.70
CA GLY A 135 7.91 14.99 -25.54
C GLY A 135 7.98 15.82 -26.82
N TRP A 136 7.03 15.63 -27.73
CA TRP A 136 7.03 16.36 -28.99
C TRP A 136 6.79 17.86 -28.79
N HIS A 137 7.50 18.67 -29.57
CA HIS A 137 7.26 20.11 -29.59
C HIS A 137 5.84 20.43 -30.10
N PRO A 138 5.16 21.49 -29.62
CA PRO A 138 3.82 21.87 -30.09
C PRO A 138 3.65 21.96 -31.57
N ALA A 139 4.71 22.34 -32.32
CA ALA A 139 4.70 22.37 -33.79
C ALA A 139 4.40 21.01 -34.44
N ALA A 140 4.83 19.90 -33.81
CA ALA A 140 4.54 18.56 -34.32
C ALA A 140 3.05 18.19 -34.16
N LEU A 141 2.37 18.77 -33.16
CA LEU A 141 0.92 18.64 -33.01
C LEU A 141 0.19 19.26 -34.20
N PHE A 142 0.58 20.48 -34.64
CA PHE A 142 -0.02 21.14 -35.82
C PHE A 142 0.18 20.33 -37.09
N ALA A 143 1.37 19.74 -37.26
CA ALA A 143 1.62 18.85 -38.38
C ALA A 143 0.73 17.60 -38.37
N GLY A 144 0.55 16.98 -37.20
CA GLY A 144 -0.37 15.84 -37.03
C GLY A 144 -1.84 16.22 -37.26
N THR A 145 -2.26 17.38 -36.76
CA THR A 145 -3.62 17.90 -36.96
C THR A 145 -3.89 18.23 -38.43
N ALA A 146 -2.89 18.77 -39.13
CA ALA A 146 -2.97 19.04 -40.57
C ALA A 146 -3.15 17.77 -41.44
N VAL A 147 -2.86 16.59 -40.90
CA VAL A 147 -3.14 15.29 -41.53
C VAL A 147 -4.48 14.72 -41.12
N ILE A 148 -4.74 14.70 -39.82
CA ILE A 148 -5.94 14.08 -39.22
C ILE A 148 -7.20 14.87 -39.57
N GLY A 149 -7.16 16.21 -39.52
CA GLY A 149 -8.32 17.06 -39.84
C GLY A 149 -8.87 16.83 -41.24
N PRO A 150 -8.03 16.95 -42.31
CA PRO A 150 -8.49 16.64 -43.65
C PRO A 150 -8.94 15.20 -43.87
N ALA A 151 -8.28 14.24 -43.24
CA ALA A 151 -8.70 12.83 -43.30
C ALA A 151 -10.11 12.61 -42.74
N LEU A 152 -10.39 13.16 -41.56
CA LEU A 152 -11.70 13.13 -40.94
C LEU A 152 -12.75 13.90 -41.75
N GLY A 153 -12.36 15.06 -42.31
CA GLY A 153 -13.20 15.86 -43.19
C GLY A 153 -13.62 15.10 -44.44
N LEU A 154 -12.66 14.47 -45.14
CA LEU A 154 -12.92 13.63 -46.30
C LEU A 154 -13.80 12.41 -45.94
N ALA A 155 -13.52 11.75 -44.85
CA ALA A 155 -14.33 10.61 -44.38
C ALA A 155 -15.79 11.05 -44.09
N SER A 156 -15.97 12.20 -43.44
CA SER A 156 -17.30 12.75 -43.18
C SER A 156 -18.07 13.09 -44.46
N VAL A 157 -17.39 13.70 -45.43
CA VAL A 157 -17.98 14.00 -46.74
C VAL A 157 -18.35 12.70 -47.46
N ALA A 158 -17.47 11.69 -47.47
CA ALA A 158 -17.72 10.40 -48.09
C ALA A 158 -18.93 9.67 -47.46
N ILE A 159 -19.02 9.67 -46.14
CA ILE A 159 -20.17 9.08 -45.42
C ILE A 159 -21.47 9.78 -45.79
N LEU A 160 -21.49 11.11 -45.82
CA LEU A 160 -22.68 11.89 -46.19
C LEU A 160 -23.00 11.80 -47.70
N ALA A 161 -22.02 11.54 -48.56
CA ALA A 161 -22.24 11.29 -49.95
C ALA A 161 -22.97 9.97 -50.20
N VAL A 162 -22.57 8.92 -49.49
CA VAL A 162 -23.18 7.58 -49.55
C VAL A 162 -24.56 7.54 -48.88
N LEU A 163 -24.67 8.15 -47.68
CA LEU A 163 -25.89 8.15 -46.89
C LEU A 163 -26.75 9.39 -47.15
N GLY A 164 -27.47 9.40 -48.29
CA GLY A 164 -28.28 10.54 -48.73
C GLY A 164 -29.33 11.02 -47.72
N SER A 165 -29.94 10.13 -46.96
CA SER A 165 -30.88 10.49 -45.90
C SER A 165 -30.20 11.23 -44.74
N LEU A 166 -29.03 10.77 -44.31
CA LEU A 166 -28.25 11.40 -43.25
C LEU A 166 -27.76 12.81 -43.71
N ARG A 167 -27.33 12.93 -44.98
CA ARG A 167 -26.98 14.23 -45.57
C ARG A 167 -28.14 15.24 -45.50
N LYS A 168 -29.36 14.83 -45.88
CA LYS A 168 -30.56 15.69 -45.80
C LYS A 168 -30.81 16.17 -44.37
N LEU A 169 -30.71 15.26 -43.38
CA LEU A 169 -30.88 15.59 -41.95
C LEU A 169 -29.80 16.57 -41.46
N THR A 170 -28.55 16.34 -41.83
CA THR A 170 -27.42 17.25 -41.46
C THR A 170 -27.60 18.64 -42.04
N ILE A 171 -27.97 18.75 -43.30
CA ILE A 171 -28.27 20.05 -43.98
C ILE A 171 -29.43 20.75 -43.26
N LEU A 172 -30.51 20.01 -42.94
CA LEU A 172 -31.65 20.54 -42.24
C LEU A 172 -31.28 21.06 -40.83
N GLN A 173 -30.44 20.31 -40.12
CA GLN A 173 -29.94 20.69 -38.81
C GLN A 173 -29.14 21.97 -38.86
N ILE A 174 -28.19 22.14 -39.83
CA ILE A 174 -27.39 23.33 -40.01
C ILE A 174 -28.33 24.52 -40.29
N ARG A 175 -29.31 24.32 -41.15
CA ARG A 175 -30.32 25.35 -41.51
C ARG A 175 -31.14 25.80 -40.34
N ASN A 176 -31.61 24.85 -39.53
CA ASN A 176 -32.39 25.15 -38.31
C ASN A 176 -31.57 25.88 -37.26
N THR A 177 -30.29 25.45 -37.06
CA THR A 177 -29.35 26.15 -36.18
C THR A 177 -29.13 27.60 -36.66
N TRP A 178 -28.96 27.81 -37.96
CA TRP A 178 -28.82 29.14 -38.52
C TRP A 178 -30.08 30.00 -38.28
N ILE A 179 -31.28 29.46 -38.47
CA ILE A 179 -32.54 30.16 -38.17
C ILE A 179 -32.58 30.59 -36.67
N GLY A 180 -32.14 29.74 -35.76
CA GLY A 180 -32.04 30.06 -34.33
C GLY A 180 -31.02 31.21 -34.07
N VAL A 181 -29.82 31.08 -34.60
CA VAL A 181 -28.76 32.12 -34.49
C VAL A 181 -29.24 33.44 -35.07
N ARG A 182 -29.84 33.45 -36.25
CA ARG A 182 -30.42 34.65 -36.85
C ARG A 182 -31.46 35.32 -35.99
N ARG A 183 -32.32 34.53 -35.30
CA ARG A 183 -33.35 35.06 -34.37
C ARG A 183 -32.70 35.75 -33.20
N ILE A 184 -31.59 35.22 -32.66
CA ILE A 184 -30.86 35.85 -31.57
C ILE A 184 -30.16 37.11 -32.04
N LEU A 185 -29.51 37.09 -33.20
CA LEU A 185 -28.81 38.24 -33.80
C LEU A 185 -29.79 39.40 -34.10
N SER A 186 -31.03 39.08 -34.52
CA SER A 186 -32.07 40.07 -34.79
C SER A 186 -32.59 40.79 -33.56
N LEU A 187 -32.28 40.32 -32.36
CA LEU A 187 -32.60 41.03 -31.10
C LEU A 187 -31.66 42.19 -30.80
N GLY A 188 -30.41 42.16 -31.35
CA GLY A 188 -29.39 43.19 -31.10
C GLY A 188 -28.93 43.96 -32.32
N ILE A 189 -29.20 43.48 -33.54
CA ILE A 189 -28.75 44.08 -34.79
C ILE A 189 -29.99 44.44 -35.64
N PRO A 190 -30.18 45.68 -36.04
CA PRO A 190 -31.31 46.06 -36.86
C PRO A 190 -31.29 45.30 -38.20
N PRO A 191 -32.45 44.97 -38.78
CA PRO A 191 -32.57 44.24 -40.03
C PRO A 191 -32.03 45.10 -41.18
N GLY A 192 -30.73 44.92 -41.47
CA GLY A 192 -30.00 45.64 -42.52
C GLY A 192 -29.18 44.67 -43.39
N GLY A 193 -28.48 45.23 -44.36
CA GLY A 193 -27.72 44.46 -45.36
C GLY A 193 -26.76 43.39 -44.85
N ALA A 194 -26.29 43.50 -43.60
CA ALA A 194 -25.39 42.51 -43.00
C ALA A 194 -26.07 41.15 -42.78
N ILE A 195 -27.33 41.12 -42.28
CA ILE A 195 -28.08 39.85 -42.08
C ILE A 195 -28.45 39.22 -43.40
N SER A 196 -28.79 40.01 -44.44
CA SER A 196 -29.08 39.52 -45.76
C SER A 196 -27.84 38.90 -46.43
N SER A 197 -26.69 39.57 -46.33
CA SER A 197 -25.40 39.03 -46.83
C SER A 197 -25.02 37.73 -46.16
N LEU A 198 -25.27 37.61 -44.85
CA LEU A 198 -25.00 36.40 -44.09
C LEU A 198 -25.95 35.22 -44.47
N ASN A 199 -27.22 35.52 -44.79
CA ASN A 199 -28.16 34.55 -45.34
C ASN A 199 -27.69 34.02 -46.70
N HIS A 200 -27.28 34.91 -47.60
CA HIS A 200 -26.75 34.50 -48.91
C HIS A 200 -25.49 33.65 -48.78
N PHE A 201 -24.60 34.00 -47.83
CA PHE A 201 -23.42 33.19 -47.53
C PHE A 201 -23.78 31.79 -47.04
N VAL A 202 -24.73 31.65 -46.09
CA VAL A 202 -25.17 30.36 -45.57
C VAL A 202 -25.84 29.52 -46.65
N ASP A 203 -26.69 30.13 -47.47
CA ASP A 203 -27.33 29.41 -48.58
C ASP A 203 -26.32 28.95 -49.65
N ALA A 204 -25.28 29.76 -49.96
CA ALA A 204 -24.18 29.38 -50.83
C ALA A 204 -23.34 28.24 -50.21
N ALA A 205 -23.07 28.33 -48.87
CA ALA A 205 -22.35 27.28 -48.13
C ALA A 205 -23.13 25.96 -48.12
N LEU A 206 -24.48 25.99 -47.99
CA LEU A 206 -25.31 24.78 -48.02
C LEU A 206 -25.41 24.18 -49.44
N ARG A 207 -25.31 25.00 -50.51
CA ARG A 207 -25.21 24.47 -51.88
C ARG A 207 -23.90 23.73 -52.10
N LEU A 208 -22.78 24.22 -51.52
CA LEU A 208 -21.47 23.57 -51.51
C LEU A 208 -21.26 22.73 -50.22
N TRP A 209 -22.28 21.95 -49.85
CA TRP A 209 -22.33 21.21 -48.59
C TRP A 209 -21.05 20.42 -48.30
N TRP A 210 -20.42 19.83 -49.31
CA TRP A 210 -19.20 19.01 -49.17
C TRP A 210 -18.00 19.87 -48.76
N VAL A 211 -17.83 21.08 -49.31
CA VAL A 211 -16.78 22.04 -48.87
C VAL A 211 -17.05 22.51 -47.45
N THR A 212 -18.31 22.83 -47.18
CA THR A 212 -18.72 23.34 -45.84
C THR A 212 -18.51 22.31 -44.77
N VAL A 213 -18.94 21.05 -44.96
CA VAL A 213 -18.72 19.96 -44.00
C VAL A 213 -17.22 19.70 -43.83
N PHE A 214 -16.47 19.63 -44.91
CA PHE A 214 -15.01 19.49 -44.85
C PHE A 214 -14.35 20.58 -44.02
N ALA A 215 -14.67 21.84 -44.31
CA ALA A 215 -14.08 22.97 -43.58
C ALA A 215 -14.47 23.00 -42.10
N ILE A 216 -15.74 22.73 -41.78
CA ILE A 216 -16.21 22.67 -40.39
C ILE A 216 -15.45 21.57 -39.62
N VAL A 217 -15.32 20.36 -40.15
CA VAL A 217 -14.61 19.27 -39.49
C VAL A 217 -13.14 19.58 -39.28
N VAL A 218 -12.48 20.15 -40.29
CA VAL A 218 -11.07 20.56 -40.17
C VAL A 218 -10.88 21.63 -39.09
N LEU A 219 -11.71 22.69 -39.09
CA LEU A 219 -11.66 23.74 -38.09
C LEU A 219 -11.97 23.22 -36.68
N ALA A 220 -12.99 22.35 -36.55
CA ALA A 220 -13.33 21.72 -35.28
C ALA A 220 -12.18 20.85 -34.75
N THR A 221 -11.52 20.09 -35.63
CA THR A 221 -10.37 19.26 -35.27
C THR A 221 -9.17 20.10 -34.81
N VAL A 222 -8.90 21.23 -35.46
CA VAL A 222 -7.85 22.17 -35.02
C VAL A 222 -8.17 22.78 -33.67
N TRP A 223 -9.40 23.26 -33.51
CA TRP A 223 -9.87 23.80 -32.22
C TRP A 223 -9.79 22.77 -31.10
N LEU A 224 -10.32 21.58 -31.33
CA LEU A 224 -10.30 20.48 -30.35
C LEU A 224 -8.86 20.09 -29.99
N SER A 225 -7.94 20.08 -30.93
CA SER A 225 -6.51 19.80 -30.68
C SER A 225 -5.86 20.85 -29.80
N LEU A 226 -6.18 22.12 -29.99
CA LEU A 226 -5.69 23.20 -29.13
C LEU A 226 -6.24 23.06 -27.70
N VAL A 227 -7.54 22.83 -27.56
CA VAL A 227 -8.19 22.63 -26.26
C VAL A 227 -7.64 21.38 -25.56
N ALA A 228 -7.49 20.29 -26.31
CA ALA A 228 -6.91 19.05 -25.78
C ALA A 228 -5.48 19.26 -25.27
N TRP A 229 -4.65 20.00 -25.99
CA TRP A 229 -3.28 20.31 -25.59
C TRP A 229 -3.23 21.12 -24.28
N LEU A 230 -4.10 22.12 -24.17
CA LEU A 230 -4.19 22.99 -22.98
C LEU A 230 -4.74 22.23 -21.75
N LEU A 231 -5.75 21.39 -21.92
CA LEU A 231 -6.38 20.66 -20.81
C LEU A 231 -5.59 19.42 -20.41
N LEU A 232 -5.03 18.67 -21.37
CA LEU A 232 -4.34 17.42 -21.06
C LEU A 232 -3.03 17.66 -20.29
N GLY A 233 -2.37 18.81 -20.47
CA GLY A 233 -1.14 19.16 -19.77
C GLY A 233 -1.29 19.11 -18.25
N PRO A 234 -2.09 19.99 -17.66
CA PRO A 234 -2.32 20.02 -16.21
C PRO A 234 -2.91 18.71 -15.65
N VAL A 235 -3.75 18.03 -16.45
CA VAL A 235 -4.31 16.73 -16.03
C VAL A 235 -3.22 15.67 -15.94
N LEU A 236 -2.34 15.58 -16.93
CA LEU A 236 -1.23 14.62 -16.94
C LEU A 236 -0.18 14.95 -15.87
N GLU A 237 0.11 16.21 -15.63
CA GLU A 237 0.99 16.65 -14.53
C GLU A 237 0.43 16.24 -13.16
N ARG A 238 -0.87 16.46 -12.95
CA ARG A 238 -1.54 16.01 -11.71
C ARG A 238 -1.65 14.49 -11.60
N LEU A 239 -1.69 13.77 -12.70
CA LEU A 239 -1.74 12.31 -12.73
C LEU A 239 -0.34 11.67 -12.72
N SER A 240 0.74 12.44 -12.97
CA SER A 240 2.11 11.91 -13.03
C SER A 240 2.62 11.40 -11.69
N TRP A 241 2.11 11.93 -10.60
CA TRP A 241 2.44 11.46 -9.25
C TRP A 241 1.59 10.26 -8.78
N ILE A 242 0.52 9.92 -9.49
CA ILE A 242 -0.11 8.61 -9.36
C ILE A 242 0.78 7.65 -10.14
N SER A 243 1.65 6.95 -9.45
CA SER A 243 2.57 5.98 -10.05
C SER A 243 1.77 5.09 -11.00
N ALA A 244 2.10 5.15 -12.29
CA ALA A 244 1.61 4.18 -13.27
C ALA A 244 2.31 2.81 -13.11
N GLU A 245 3.15 2.69 -12.09
CA GLU A 245 3.76 1.45 -11.69
C GLU A 245 2.69 0.60 -11.02
N ASP A 246 2.18 -0.32 -11.81
CA ASP A 246 1.57 -1.52 -11.26
C ASP A 246 2.64 -2.15 -10.39
N ARG A 247 2.44 -2.15 -9.07
CA ARG A 247 3.35 -2.85 -8.14
C ARG A 247 3.44 -4.35 -8.46
N LEU A 248 2.50 -4.87 -9.25
CA LEU A 248 2.51 -6.21 -9.80
C LEU A 248 3.30 -6.29 -11.12
N ASP A 249 3.43 -5.16 -11.82
CA ASP A 249 4.14 -5.01 -13.10
C ASP A 249 5.44 -4.20 -12.93
N GLU A 250 5.99 -4.01 -11.71
CA GLU A 250 7.44 -3.87 -11.70
C GLU A 250 7.92 -5.11 -12.46
N PRO A 251 8.35 -4.97 -13.73
CA PRO A 251 9.26 -5.94 -14.23
C PRO A 251 10.44 -5.71 -13.29
N GLY A 252 10.50 -6.50 -12.22
CA GLY A 252 11.78 -6.75 -11.67
C GLY A 252 12.60 -6.96 -12.91
N ARG A 253 13.54 -6.08 -13.20
CA ARG A 253 14.64 -6.42 -14.07
C ARG A 253 15.38 -7.51 -13.32
N HIS A 254 14.68 -8.65 -13.19
CA HIS A 254 15.34 -9.91 -13.00
C HIS A 254 16.19 -10.02 -14.27
N PRO A 255 17.51 -10.15 -14.17
CA PRO A 255 18.30 -10.67 -15.28
C PRO A 255 17.53 -11.88 -15.73
N ALA A 256 17.31 -11.99 -17.03
CA ALA A 256 16.45 -12.97 -17.68
C ALA A 256 16.41 -14.23 -16.81
N ASP A 257 15.25 -14.41 -16.18
CA ASP A 257 15.10 -15.47 -15.19
C ASP A 257 15.53 -16.77 -15.91
N PRO A 258 16.62 -17.37 -15.55
CA PRO A 258 17.01 -18.62 -16.16
C PRO A 258 15.83 -19.55 -15.89
N GLY A 259 15.15 -20.06 -16.90
CA GLY A 259 13.95 -20.87 -16.87
C GLY A 259 13.67 -21.67 -15.58
N PRO A 260 12.74 -22.58 -15.50
CA PRO A 260 12.54 -23.40 -14.31
C PRO A 260 13.90 -23.99 -13.90
N LEU A 261 14.21 -23.92 -12.59
CA LEU A 261 15.37 -24.62 -12.04
C LEU A 261 15.21 -26.07 -12.49
N GLY A 262 16.04 -26.52 -13.44
CA GLY A 262 16.06 -27.90 -13.88
C GLY A 262 16.50 -28.79 -12.72
N ALA A 263 16.10 -30.04 -12.73
CA ALA A 263 16.66 -31.01 -11.80
C ALA A 263 18.19 -31.06 -12.00
N GLY A 264 18.94 -30.40 -11.10
CA GLY A 264 20.39 -30.23 -11.18
C GLY A 264 20.89 -28.78 -11.20
N ASP A 265 20.02 -27.78 -11.27
CA ASP A 265 20.45 -26.39 -11.10
C ASP A 265 20.94 -26.14 -9.66
N PRO A 266 22.06 -25.41 -9.48
CA PRO A 266 22.59 -25.16 -8.14
C PRO A 266 21.59 -24.36 -7.30
N ALA A 267 21.42 -24.79 -6.05
CA ALA A 267 20.55 -24.14 -5.08
C ALA A 267 20.95 -22.67 -4.81
N PRO A 268 20.02 -21.81 -4.35
CA PRO A 268 20.31 -20.40 -4.00
C PRO A 268 21.28 -20.24 -2.82
N VAL A 269 21.66 -21.30 -2.16
CA VAL A 269 22.60 -21.36 -1.03
C VAL A 269 23.79 -22.23 -1.36
N PRO A 270 25.01 -21.94 -0.82
CA PRO A 270 25.30 -20.83 0.10
C PRO A 270 25.14 -19.46 -0.55
N ALA A 271 24.71 -18.47 0.26
CA ALA A 271 24.60 -17.09 -0.17
C ALA A 271 25.56 -16.20 0.64
N PHE A 272 26.26 -15.31 -0.04
CA PHE A 272 27.21 -14.38 0.56
C PHE A 272 26.84 -12.96 0.17
N LEU A 273 26.63 -12.12 1.15
CA LEU A 273 26.52 -10.67 0.99
C LEU A 273 27.90 -10.06 1.24
N GLU A 274 28.40 -9.27 0.30
CA GLU A 274 29.71 -8.63 0.38
C GLU A 274 29.52 -7.11 0.29
N ASN A 275 29.69 -6.43 1.43
CA ASN A 275 29.58 -4.97 1.58
C ASN A 275 28.29 -4.40 0.97
N VAL A 276 27.16 -5.09 1.20
CA VAL A 276 25.88 -4.79 0.58
C VAL A 276 25.23 -3.56 1.20
N SER A 277 24.83 -2.62 0.34
CA SER A 277 24.09 -1.41 0.72
C SER A 277 22.82 -1.27 -0.11
N TYR A 278 21.76 -0.73 0.49
CA TYR A 278 20.49 -0.52 -0.20
C TYR A 278 19.79 0.74 0.27
N ALA A 279 19.32 1.54 -0.71
CA ALA A 279 18.41 2.67 -0.51
C ALA A 279 17.09 2.42 -1.26
N TYR A 280 15.97 2.74 -0.63
CA TYR A 280 14.68 2.76 -1.34
C TYR A 280 14.60 3.98 -2.27
N PRO A 281 13.94 3.86 -3.44
CA PRO A 281 13.73 5.00 -4.34
C PRO A 281 13.03 6.15 -3.60
N GLY A 282 13.62 7.36 -3.68
CA GLY A 282 13.08 8.55 -3.02
C GLY A 282 13.36 8.68 -1.52
N ALA A 283 14.11 7.75 -0.91
CA ALA A 283 14.54 7.87 0.48
C ALA A 283 15.89 8.58 0.58
N GLU A 284 16.06 9.48 1.56
CA GLU A 284 17.31 10.23 1.79
C GLU A 284 18.40 9.39 2.47
N GLY A 285 18.11 8.16 2.92
CA GLY A 285 19.02 7.32 3.68
C GLY A 285 19.11 5.88 3.19
N LEU A 286 20.24 5.23 3.53
CA LEU A 286 20.46 3.81 3.28
C LEU A 286 19.72 2.98 4.34
N ALA A 287 18.86 2.07 3.90
CA ALA A 287 18.17 1.09 4.75
C ALA A 287 19.11 -0.05 5.19
N VAL A 288 20.12 -0.36 4.35
CA VAL A 288 21.20 -1.32 4.64
C VAL A 288 22.52 -0.68 4.24
N ARG A 289 23.54 -0.79 5.09
CA ARG A 289 24.82 -0.06 4.95
C ARG A 289 26.00 -1.03 5.10
N GLY A 290 26.64 -1.41 4.00
CA GLY A 290 27.88 -2.16 4.02
C GLY A 290 27.79 -3.52 4.74
N VAL A 291 26.67 -4.21 4.63
CA VAL A 291 26.44 -5.47 5.30
C VAL A 291 27.20 -6.60 4.60
N SER A 292 27.97 -7.37 5.37
CA SER A 292 28.60 -8.61 4.93
C SER A 292 28.09 -9.76 5.78
N LEU A 293 27.47 -10.76 5.15
CA LEU A 293 26.82 -11.90 5.80
C LEU A 293 26.98 -13.16 4.97
N ALA A 294 27.31 -14.27 5.61
CA ALA A 294 27.31 -15.60 5.00
C ALA A 294 26.08 -16.37 5.49
N VAL A 295 25.36 -16.99 4.56
CA VAL A 295 24.21 -17.87 4.83
C VAL A 295 24.62 -19.29 4.34
N PRO A 296 25.11 -20.15 5.24
CA PRO A 296 25.52 -21.50 4.88
C PRO A 296 24.34 -22.41 4.61
N PRO A 297 24.48 -23.45 3.78
CA PRO A 297 23.39 -24.38 3.50
C PRO A 297 23.04 -25.25 4.71
N GLY A 298 21.76 -25.59 4.85
CA GLY A 298 21.26 -26.51 5.87
C GLY A 298 21.41 -26.03 7.31
N GLN A 299 21.41 -24.70 7.51
CA GLN A 299 21.46 -24.09 8.84
C GLN A 299 20.28 -23.12 9.03
N MET A 300 19.95 -22.86 10.29
CA MET A 300 19.03 -21.79 10.68
C MET A 300 19.83 -20.57 11.14
N VAL A 301 19.61 -19.45 10.47
CA VAL A 301 20.24 -18.16 10.77
C VAL A 301 19.17 -17.20 11.30
N ALA A 302 19.36 -16.64 12.49
CA ALA A 302 18.49 -15.62 13.06
C ALA A 302 19.05 -14.23 12.81
N LEU A 303 18.16 -13.32 12.39
CA LEU A 303 18.45 -11.88 12.28
C LEU A 303 17.62 -11.15 13.34
N VAL A 304 18.29 -10.56 14.33
CA VAL A 304 17.65 -9.84 15.42
C VAL A 304 17.97 -8.33 15.35
N GLY A 305 17.13 -7.51 15.93
CA GLY A 305 17.34 -6.05 16.02
C GLY A 305 16.03 -5.28 16.07
N ASP A 306 16.12 -4.00 16.37
CA ASP A 306 14.97 -3.10 16.52
C ASP A 306 14.23 -2.87 15.22
N ASN A 307 12.99 -2.35 15.30
CA ASN A 307 12.22 -1.97 14.13
C ASN A 307 12.92 -0.87 13.35
N GLY A 308 12.98 -1.02 12.02
CA GLY A 308 13.71 -0.08 11.15
C GLY A 308 15.21 -0.34 11.06
N SER A 309 15.76 -1.36 11.73
CA SER A 309 17.20 -1.70 11.64
C SER A 309 17.64 -2.27 10.29
N GLY A 310 16.70 -2.54 9.35
CA GLY A 310 17.01 -3.03 8.00
C GLY A 310 16.82 -4.54 7.77
N LYS A 311 16.33 -5.32 8.75
CA LYS A 311 16.14 -6.78 8.68
C LYS A 311 15.30 -7.22 7.48
N SER A 312 14.09 -6.67 7.35
CA SER A 312 13.19 -6.98 6.22
C SER A 312 13.79 -6.59 4.86
N THR A 313 14.60 -5.53 4.83
CA THR A 313 15.33 -5.13 3.62
C THR A 313 16.41 -6.16 3.29
N LEU A 314 17.14 -6.66 4.28
CA LEU A 314 18.16 -7.69 4.09
C LEU A 314 17.55 -9.01 3.58
N ILE A 315 16.40 -9.42 4.12
CA ILE A 315 15.63 -10.57 3.62
C ILE A 315 15.25 -10.38 2.14
N ARG A 316 14.77 -9.20 1.76
CA ARG A 316 14.42 -8.92 0.35
C ARG A 316 15.63 -8.96 -0.58
N LEU A 317 16.81 -8.57 -0.12
CA LEU A 317 18.06 -8.71 -0.87
C LEU A 317 18.45 -10.19 -1.02
N LEU A 318 18.27 -11.00 0.03
CA LEU A 318 18.41 -12.46 -0.02
C LEU A 318 17.34 -13.10 -0.92
N ALA A 319 16.15 -12.57 -1.02
CA ALA A 319 15.09 -13.02 -1.93
C ALA A 319 15.37 -12.68 -3.42
N GLY A 320 16.43 -11.94 -3.73
CA GLY A 320 16.82 -11.60 -5.10
C GLY A 320 16.72 -10.14 -5.47
N ARG A 321 16.33 -9.24 -4.54
CA ARG A 321 16.36 -7.81 -4.81
C ARG A 321 17.79 -7.34 -5.05
N ARG A 322 18.00 -6.47 -6.05
CA ARG A 322 19.34 -5.94 -6.35
C ARG A 322 19.78 -4.92 -5.30
N PRO A 323 20.99 -5.04 -4.75
CA PRO A 323 21.55 -4.01 -3.88
C PRO A 323 21.86 -2.74 -4.67
N THR A 324 21.88 -1.59 -3.99
CA THR A 324 22.34 -0.32 -4.54
C THR A 324 23.88 -0.26 -4.59
N GLY A 325 24.55 -0.97 -3.67
CA GLY A 325 26.00 -1.12 -3.62
C GLY A 325 26.37 -2.48 -3.05
N GLY A 326 27.58 -2.96 -3.33
CA GLY A 326 28.01 -4.30 -2.95
C GLY A 326 27.47 -5.40 -3.85
N VAL A 327 27.68 -6.66 -3.47
CA VAL A 327 27.31 -7.83 -4.28
C VAL A 327 26.67 -8.91 -3.42
N VAL A 328 25.63 -9.56 -3.94
CA VAL A 328 25.08 -10.81 -3.37
C VAL A 328 25.52 -11.96 -4.27
N ARG A 329 26.42 -12.82 -3.76
CA ARG A 329 26.90 -14.01 -4.47
C ARG A 329 26.13 -15.25 -4.02
N ARG A 330 25.81 -16.12 -4.98
CA ARG A 330 25.10 -17.40 -4.79
C ARG A 330 25.60 -18.41 -5.79
N GLN A 331 25.42 -19.70 -5.49
CA GLN A 331 25.74 -20.75 -6.46
C GLN A 331 24.76 -20.79 -7.61
N GLY A 332 23.47 -20.50 -7.35
CA GLY A 332 22.41 -20.49 -8.35
C GLY A 332 21.57 -19.22 -8.33
N ALA A 333 20.46 -19.24 -9.07
CA ALA A 333 19.48 -18.16 -9.06
C ALA A 333 18.73 -18.09 -7.72
N ALA A 334 18.21 -16.92 -7.35
CA ALA A 334 17.35 -16.79 -6.16
C ALA A 334 16.11 -17.69 -6.25
N GLY A 335 15.52 -17.82 -7.44
CA GLY A 335 14.38 -18.70 -7.69
C GLY A 335 13.21 -18.45 -6.78
N LEU A 336 12.87 -17.16 -6.49
CA LEU A 336 11.80 -16.80 -5.56
C LEU A 336 10.46 -17.40 -6.00
N GLY A 337 9.83 -18.18 -5.10
CA GLY A 337 8.54 -18.83 -5.32
C GLY A 337 8.61 -20.09 -6.21
N ARG A 338 9.80 -20.52 -6.65
CA ARG A 338 9.98 -21.74 -7.45
C ARG A 338 10.30 -22.96 -6.59
N PRO A 339 9.93 -24.17 -7.03
CA PRO A 339 10.37 -25.40 -6.40
C PRO A 339 11.90 -25.45 -6.32
N GLY A 340 12.45 -25.86 -5.18
CA GLY A 340 13.89 -25.93 -4.94
C GLY A 340 14.60 -24.58 -4.80
N GLY A 341 13.89 -23.47 -4.97
CA GLY A 341 14.43 -22.11 -4.91
C GLY A 341 14.32 -21.46 -3.53
N THR A 342 14.00 -20.17 -3.52
CA THR A 342 13.77 -19.37 -2.31
C THR A 342 12.28 -19.23 -2.04
N ALA A 343 11.81 -19.54 -0.83
CA ALA A 343 10.49 -19.19 -0.34
C ALA A 343 10.59 -18.01 0.64
N LEU A 344 9.58 -17.13 0.62
CA LEU A 344 9.50 -15.97 1.49
C LEU A 344 8.18 -15.98 2.25
N ILE A 345 8.24 -15.96 3.58
CA ILE A 345 7.09 -15.80 4.46
C ILE A 345 7.13 -14.36 4.97
N MET A 346 6.07 -13.60 4.68
CA MET A 346 5.98 -12.18 5.05
C MET A 346 5.35 -12.02 6.44
N GLN A 347 5.59 -10.88 7.03
CA GLN A 347 5.02 -10.47 8.32
C GLN A 347 3.47 -10.45 8.31
N HIS A 348 2.86 -10.13 7.16
CA HIS A 348 1.41 -10.04 6.95
C HIS A 348 0.94 -11.19 6.06
N PRO A 349 0.49 -12.32 6.62
CA PRO A 349 0.12 -13.51 5.88
C PRO A 349 -1.06 -13.29 4.94
N GLU A 350 -1.98 -12.38 5.27
CA GLU A 350 -3.14 -12.01 4.44
C GLU A 350 -2.76 -11.47 3.06
N THR A 351 -1.53 -11.01 2.89
CA THR A 351 -1.01 -10.53 1.60
C THR A 351 -0.45 -11.64 0.72
N GLN A 352 -0.29 -12.84 1.27
CA GLN A 352 0.29 -14.00 0.57
C GLN A 352 -0.75 -15.04 0.18
N VAL A 353 -1.88 -15.09 0.89
CA VAL A 353 -2.94 -16.07 0.64
C VAL A 353 -3.74 -15.67 -0.59
N LEU A 354 -3.78 -16.56 -1.57
CA LEU A 354 -4.42 -16.38 -2.88
C LEU A 354 -5.52 -17.40 -3.14
N GLY A 355 -5.47 -18.58 -2.51
CA GLY A 355 -6.44 -19.65 -2.64
C GLY A 355 -7.74 -19.33 -1.90
N VAL A 356 -8.87 -19.75 -2.45
CA VAL A 356 -10.18 -19.65 -1.79
C VAL A 356 -10.29 -20.66 -0.66
N ARG A 357 -9.71 -21.83 -0.83
CA ARG A 357 -9.63 -22.88 0.19
C ARG A 357 -8.19 -23.07 0.66
N VAL A 358 -8.05 -23.60 1.86
CA VAL A 358 -6.74 -23.87 2.47
C VAL A 358 -5.90 -24.81 1.60
N GLU A 359 -6.48 -25.89 1.12
CA GLU A 359 -5.81 -26.85 0.23
C GLU A 359 -5.38 -26.24 -1.10
N ASP A 360 -6.22 -25.38 -1.69
CA ASP A 360 -5.93 -24.69 -2.95
C ASP A 360 -4.76 -23.71 -2.79
N ASP A 361 -4.66 -23.06 -1.64
CA ASP A 361 -3.58 -22.10 -1.36
C ASP A 361 -2.22 -22.77 -1.20
N VAL A 362 -2.18 -23.97 -0.57
CA VAL A 362 -0.94 -24.74 -0.39
C VAL A 362 -0.29 -25.05 -1.74
N VAL A 363 -1.09 -25.43 -2.74
CA VAL A 363 -0.60 -25.80 -4.09
C VAL A 363 -0.66 -24.67 -5.10
N TRP A 364 -1.06 -23.47 -4.69
CA TRP A 364 -1.23 -22.35 -5.59
C TRP A 364 0.06 -22.01 -6.35
N GLY A 365 -0.02 -22.01 -7.70
CA GLY A 365 1.11 -21.68 -8.58
C GLY A 365 2.13 -22.80 -8.76
N LEU A 366 1.90 -23.99 -8.23
CA LEU A 366 2.68 -25.17 -8.58
C LEU A 366 2.21 -25.71 -9.94
N THR A 367 3.16 -26.03 -10.82
CA THR A 367 2.87 -26.60 -12.15
C THR A 367 2.48 -28.08 -12.06
N GLU A 368 3.03 -28.80 -11.08
CA GLU A 368 2.73 -30.20 -10.80
C GLU A 368 2.25 -30.28 -9.35
N THR A 369 0.97 -30.63 -9.18
CA THR A 369 0.35 -30.81 -7.87
C THR A 369 0.22 -32.30 -7.49
N ALA A 370 0.36 -33.18 -8.46
CA ALA A 370 0.28 -34.63 -8.28
C ALA A 370 1.53 -35.16 -7.54
N GLY A 371 1.47 -35.24 -6.23
CA GLY A 371 2.58 -35.70 -5.38
C GLY A 371 2.80 -34.83 -4.14
N VAL A 372 2.16 -33.69 -4.05
CA VAL A 372 2.22 -32.86 -2.86
C VAL A 372 1.28 -33.42 -1.78
N ASP A 373 1.85 -33.86 -0.66
CA ASP A 373 1.09 -34.29 0.53
C ASP A 373 0.55 -33.05 1.27
N VAL A 374 -0.57 -32.51 0.78
CA VAL A 374 -1.20 -31.32 1.36
C VAL A 374 -1.62 -31.58 2.80
N ASP A 375 -2.22 -32.74 3.10
CA ASP A 375 -2.68 -33.09 4.44
C ASP A 375 -1.51 -33.22 5.42
N GLY A 376 -0.40 -33.83 5.00
CA GLY A 376 0.80 -33.92 5.81
C GLY A 376 1.46 -32.57 6.07
N LEU A 377 1.48 -31.68 5.08
CA LEU A 377 1.96 -30.30 5.24
C LEU A 377 1.08 -29.51 6.22
N LEU A 378 -0.25 -29.58 6.06
CA LEU A 378 -1.19 -28.94 6.96
C LEU A 378 -1.09 -29.49 8.39
N ALA A 379 -0.92 -30.82 8.56
CA ALA A 379 -0.71 -31.42 9.86
C ALA A 379 0.59 -30.93 10.52
N THR A 380 1.67 -30.78 9.74
CA THR A 380 2.97 -30.28 10.24
C THR A 380 2.86 -28.89 10.85
N VAL A 381 2.04 -28.01 10.27
CA VAL A 381 1.84 -26.64 10.78
C VAL A 381 0.64 -26.51 11.72
N GLY A 382 0.00 -27.63 12.12
CA GLY A 382 -1.14 -27.66 13.06
C GLY A 382 -2.46 -27.17 12.45
N LEU A 383 -2.67 -27.41 11.14
CA LEU A 383 -3.91 -27.16 10.39
C LEU A 383 -4.56 -28.46 9.89
N ALA A 384 -4.31 -29.59 10.56
CA ALA A 384 -4.87 -30.88 10.17
C ALA A 384 -6.39 -30.84 10.04
N GLY A 385 -6.92 -31.39 8.93
CA GLY A 385 -8.36 -31.45 8.66
C GLY A 385 -8.99 -30.14 8.21
N MET A 386 -8.22 -29.06 8.00
CA MET A 386 -8.73 -27.76 7.58
C MET A 386 -8.65 -27.53 6.05
N GLY A 387 -8.20 -28.51 5.24
CA GLY A 387 -7.98 -28.34 3.81
C GLY A 387 -9.16 -27.76 3.05
N GLY A 388 -10.37 -28.27 3.27
CA GLY A 388 -11.60 -27.79 2.62
C GLY A 388 -12.19 -26.47 3.16
N ARG A 389 -11.60 -25.85 4.22
CA ARG A 389 -12.08 -24.61 4.81
C ARG A 389 -11.72 -23.39 3.95
N GLU A 390 -12.60 -22.40 3.91
CA GLU A 390 -12.32 -21.13 3.24
C GLU A 390 -11.24 -20.32 3.97
N THR A 391 -10.31 -19.76 3.22
CA THR A 391 -9.19 -18.96 3.74
C THR A 391 -9.66 -17.65 4.40
N SER A 392 -10.78 -17.10 3.92
CA SER A 392 -11.40 -15.89 4.48
C SER A 392 -11.89 -16.04 5.92
N GLY A 393 -12.13 -17.27 6.37
CA GLY A 393 -12.58 -17.60 7.73
C GLY A 393 -11.45 -17.98 8.68
N LEU A 394 -10.18 -17.87 8.26
CA LEU A 394 -9.03 -18.20 9.11
C LEU A 394 -8.63 -17.01 10.00
N SER A 395 -8.21 -17.33 11.22
CA SER A 395 -7.55 -16.36 12.10
C SER A 395 -6.17 -15.96 11.55
N GLY A 396 -5.62 -14.81 11.98
CA GLY A 396 -4.29 -14.37 11.57
C GLY A 396 -3.20 -15.42 11.83
N GLY A 397 -3.29 -16.15 12.95
CA GLY A 397 -2.38 -17.25 13.26
C GLY A 397 -2.55 -18.48 12.37
N GLU A 398 -3.78 -18.81 11.96
CA GLU A 398 -4.04 -19.89 10.99
C GLU A 398 -3.55 -19.50 9.61
N LEU A 399 -3.74 -18.25 9.18
CA LEU A 399 -3.19 -17.71 7.92
C LEU A 399 -1.67 -17.76 7.90
N GLN A 400 -1.01 -17.46 9.03
CA GLN A 400 0.44 -17.53 9.13
C GLN A 400 0.95 -18.96 8.97
N ARG A 401 0.29 -19.93 9.62
CA ARG A 401 0.62 -21.35 9.47
C ARG A 401 0.35 -21.86 8.05
N LEU A 402 -0.71 -21.39 7.40
CA LEU A 402 -1.00 -21.69 6.02
C LEU A 402 0.12 -21.17 5.09
N ALA A 403 0.59 -19.92 5.28
CA ALA A 403 1.69 -19.36 4.49
C ALA A 403 2.99 -20.19 4.63
N VAL A 404 3.25 -20.76 5.83
CA VAL A 404 4.37 -21.67 6.03
C VAL A 404 4.17 -22.97 5.26
N ALA A 405 2.98 -23.61 5.35
CA ALA A 405 2.66 -24.83 4.61
C ALA A 405 2.80 -24.64 3.09
N ALA A 406 2.24 -23.54 2.56
CA ALA A 406 2.36 -23.17 1.15
C ALA A 406 3.81 -22.91 0.71
N SER A 407 4.64 -22.38 1.61
CA SER A 407 6.07 -22.22 1.36
C SER A 407 6.81 -23.55 1.34
N MET A 408 6.46 -24.47 2.24
CA MET A 408 7.07 -25.81 2.32
C MET A 408 6.67 -26.70 1.14
N ALA A 409 5.47 -26.53 0.57
CA ALA A 409 5.02 -27.30 -0.61
C ALA A 409 5.93 -27.11 -1.83
N ARG A 410 6.77 -26.08 -1.84
CA ARG A 410 7.76 -25.80 -2.90
C ARG A 410 9.12 -26.45 -2.66
N GLU A 411 9.29 -27.18 -1.55
CA GLU A 411 10.56 -27.78 -1.14
C GLU A 411 11.75 -26.81 -1.27
N PRO A 412 11.69 -25.61 -0.67
CA PRO A 412 12.67 -24.56 -0.92
C PRO A 412 14.04 -24.94 -0.35
N ALA A 413 15.11 -24.63 -1.09
CA ALA A 413 16.47 -24.73 -0.56
C ALA A 413 16.78 -23.61 0.43
N LEU A 414 16.11 -22.43 0.28
CA LEU A 414 16.21 -21.28 1.18
C LEU A 414 14.82 -20.80 1.59
N LEU A 415 14.51 -20.85 2.86
CA LEU A 415 13.31 -20.27 3.46
C LEU A 415 13.63 -18.98 4.19
N LEU A 416 13.05 -17.90 3.76
CA LEU A 416 13.17 -16.58 4.37
C LEU A 416 11.89 -16.28 5.17
N SER A 417 12.01 -16.02 6.46
CA SER A 417 10.89 -15.79 7.36
C SER A 417 11.00 -14.39 7.99
N ASP A 418 10.09 -13.48 7.64
CA ASP A 418 10.07 -12.10 8.13
C ASP A 418 9.00 -11.97 9.23
N GLU A 419 9.42 -12.11 10.51
CA GLU A 419 8.56 -12.03 11.70
C GLU A 419 7.31 -12.93 11.63
N SER A 420 7.44 -14.12 11.08
CA SER A 420 6.33 -15.06 10.84
C SER A 420 5.64 -15.59 12.11
N THR A 421 6.15 -15.29 13.28
CA THR A 421 5.62 -15.69 14.59
C THR A 421 4.87 -14.57 15.31
N ALA A 422 4.89 -13.34 14.77
CA ALA A 422 4.37 -12.15 15.45
C ALA A 422 2.85 -12.19 15.74
N MET A 423 2.08 -12.90 14.90
CA MET A 423 0.61 -13.00 14.99
C MET A 423 0.14 -14.23 15.79
N LEU A 424 1.06 -15.02 16.33
CA LEU A 424 0.76 -16.27 17.02
C LEU A 424 0.70 -16.06 18.54
N ASP A 425 -0.19 -16.80 19.20
CA ASP A 425 -0.14 -17.00 20.64
C ASP A 425 1.13 -17.77 21.05
N GLU A 426 1.41 -17.85 22.33
CA GLU A 426 2.65 -18.45 22.82
C GLU A 426 2.81 -19.91 22.40
N GLN A 427 1.74 -20.70 22.44
CA GLN A 427 1.76 -22.11 22.01
C GLN A 427 1.98 -22.23 20.50
N GLY A 428 1.29 -21.41 19.70
CA GLY A 428 1.46 -21.37 18.24
C GLY A 428 2.86 -20.93 17.83
N ARG A 429 3.44 -19.96 18.54
CA ARG A 429 4.84 -19.51 18.32
C ARG A 429 5.83 -20.64 18.56
N ARG A 430 5.76 -21.26 19.73
CA ARG A 430 6.65 -22.38 20.07
C ARG A 430 6.54 -23.51 19.04
N SER A 431 5.31 -23.85 18.65
CA SER A 431 5.07 -24.88 17.64
C SER A 431 5.70 -24.51 16.29
N LEU A 432 5.45 -23.28 15.79
CA LEU A 432 6.00 -22.85 14.49
C LEU A 432 7.51 -22.67 14.52
N SER A 433 8.07 -22.12 15.60
CA SER A 433 9.53 -22.01 15.75
C SER A 433 10.21 -23.38 15.75
N ASN A 434 9.59 -24.39 16.37
CA ASN A 434 10.08 -25.77 16.31
C ASN A 434 10.00 -26.37 14.90
N VAL A 435 8.95 -26.06 14.13
CA VAL A 435 8.84 -26.45 12.72
C VAL A 435 10.01 -25.84 11.95
N LEU A 436 10.21 -24.52 12.01
CA LEU A 436 11.29 -23.82 11.31
C LEU A 436 12.68 -24.37 11.66
N ARG A 437 12.94 -24.63 12.94
CA ARG A 437 14.18 -25.23 13.42
C ARG A 437 14.40 -26.65 12.89
N SER A 438 13.33 -27.41 12.68
CA SER A 438 13.43 -28.80 12.20
C SER A 438 13.74 -28.91 10.70
N LEU A 439 13.48 -27.86 9.89
CA LEU A 439 13.60 -27.90 8.44
C LEU A 439 15.04 -28.18 7.96
N PRO A 440 16.10 -27.57 8.53
CA PRO A 440 17.47 -27.88 8.14
C PRO A 440 17.81 -29.36 8.26
N GLY A 441 17.41 -29.98 9.36
CA GLY A 441 17.68 -31.39 9.60
C GLY A 441 16.78 -32.40 8.83
N ARG A 442 15.54 -31.97 8.49
CA ARG A 442 14.54 -32.85 7.84
C ARG A 442 14.61 -32.83 6.31
N SER A 443 14.73 -31.64 5.75
CA SER A 443 14.67 -31.39 4.29
C SER A 443 15.92 -30.72 3.74
N GLY A 444 16.93 -30.43 4.57
CA GLY A 444 18.12 -29.69 4.13
C GLY A 444 17.85 -28.21 3.83
N THR A 445 16.65 -27.71 4.09
CA THR A 445 16.25 -26.32 3.84
C THR A 445 17.04 -25.38 4.73
N THR A 446 17.69 -24.39 4.14
CA THR A 446 18.31 -23.29 4.90
C THR A 446 17.24 -22.31 5.34
N VAL A 447 17.23 -21.91 6.60
CA VAL A 447 16.23 -20.99 7.15
C VAL A 447 16.92 -19.68 7.58
N VAL A 448 16.43 -18.54 7.09
CA VAL A 448 16.79 -17.22 7.63
C VAL A 448 15.56 -16.65 8.29
N HIS A 449 15.57 -16.56 9.61
CA HIS A 449 14.42 -16.09 10.41
C HIS A 449 14.71 -14.74 11.03
N VAL A 450 13.85 -13.76 10.72
CA VAL A 450 13.84 -12.45 11.37
C VAL A 450 12.92 -12.50 12.57
N THR A 451 13.44 -12.11 13.71
CA THR A 451 12.67 -11.98 14.95
C THR A 451 13.23 -10.84 15.82
N HIS A 452 12.40 -10.31 16.68
CA HIS A 452 12.83 -9.40 17.76
C HIS A 452 12.85 -10.11 19.12
N ARG A 453 12.54 -11.42 19.16
CA ARG A 453 12.49 -12.25 20.38
C ARG A 453 13.75 -13.09 20.53
N LEU A 454 14.42 -12.95 21.66
CA LEU A 454 15.66 -13.70 21.93
C LEU A 454 15.42 -15.20 22.03
N GLU A 455 14.31 -15.62 22.62
CA GLU A 455 13.93 -17.04 22.75
C GLU A 455 13.85 -17.77 21.40
N GLU A 456 13.34 -17.08 20.37
CA GLU A 456 13.26 -17.62 19.01
C GLU A 456 14.62 -17.62 18.32
N ALA A 457 15.42 -16.57 18.57
CA ALA A 457 16.78 -16.47 18.02
C ALA A 457 17.72 -17.53 18.57
N GLU A 458 17.58 -17.90 19.84
CA GLU A 458 18.38 -18.95 20.50
C GLU A 458 18.17 -20.35 19.87
N LEU A 459 17.11 -20.54 19.11
CA LEU A 459 16.88 -21.78 18.35
C LEU A 459 17.76 -21.89 17.09
N ALA A 460 18.35 -20.79 16.64
CA ALA A 460 19.15 -20.75 15.42
C ALA A 460 20.59 -21.20 15.65
N ASP A 461 21.23 -21.68 14.58
CA ASP A 461 22.63 -22.09 14.59
C ASP A 461 23.57 -20.84 14.60
N GLN A 462 23.09 -19.72 14.02
CA GLN A 462 23.81 -18.45 14.00
C GLN A 462 22.85 -17.31 14.31
N ILE A 463 23.30 -16.34 15.11
CA ILE A 463 22.54 -15.15 15.46
C ILE A 463 23.32 -13.93 15.01
N HIS A 464 22.68 -13.07 14.20
CA HIS A 464 23.24 -11.81 13.75
C HIS A 464 22.35 -10.65 14.20
N ARG A 465 22.97 -9.64 14.82
CA ARG A 465 22.25 -8.45 15.28
C ARG A 465 22.39 -7.32 14.27
N MET A 466 21.28 -6.71 13.90
CA MET A 466 21.23 -5.51 13.07
C MET A 466 20.88 -4.26 13.88
N SER A 467 21.61 -3.18 13.64
CA SER A 467 21.30 -1.86 14.18
C SER A 467 21.57 -0.80 13.11
N SER A 468 20.64 0.12 12.91
CA SER A 468 20.78 1.27 11.98
C SER A 468 21.30 0.89 10.57
N GLY A 469 20.86 -0.24 10.05
CA GLY A 469 21.23 -0.74 8.71
C GLY A 469 22.54 -1.51 8.65
N GLN A 470 23.24 -1.76 9.76
CA GLN A 470 24.50 -2.47 9.83
C GLN A 470 24.40 -3.73 10.70
N LEU A 471 25.25 -4.72 10.44
CA LEU A 471 25.47 -5.82 11.36
C LEU A 471 26.39 -5.35 12.50
N VAL A 472 25.94 -5.58 13.73
CA VAL A 472 26.77 -5.34 14.91
C VAL A 472 27.72 -6.53 15.04
N ALA A 473 29.02 -6.28 15.04
CA ALA A 473 30.01 -7.33 15.23
C ALA A 473 29.82 -7.98 16.60
N ASN A 474 29.70 -9.30 16.63
CA ASN A 474 29.82 -10.04 17.88
C ASN A 474 31.28 -9.90 18.39
N GLU A 475 31.47 -9.33 19.57
CA GLU A 475 32.79 -9.22 20.20
C GLU A 475 33.39 -10.57 20.62
N ASN A 476 32.76 -11.68 20.33
CA ASN A 476 33.24 -13.01 20.67
C ASN A 476 33.39 -13.91 19.44
N GLY A 477 34.52 -13.75 18.76
CA GLY A 477 35.07 -14.78 17.87
C GLY A 477 35.74 -15.88 18.69
N SER A 478 35.03 -16.82 19.25
CA SER A 478 35.51 -18.16 19.59
C SER A 478 34.34 -19.07 19.98
N ALA A 479 34.28 -20.23 19.33
CA ALA A 479 33.39 -21.33 19.64
C ALA A 479 33.65 -21.87 21.06
N GLN A 480 33.03 -21.30 22.06
CA GLN A 480 32.76 -21.81 23.42
C GLN A 480 32.20 -20.68 24.26
N GLY A 481 30.93 -20.68 24.54
CA GLY A 481 30.38 -19.64 25.40
C GLY A 481 28.88 -19.65 25.50
N ARG A 482 28.34 -20.68 26.12
CA ARG A 482 27.14 -20.54 26.93
C ARG A 482 27.52 -19.65 28.13
N GLU A 483 27.61 -18.33 27.93
CA GLU A 483 27.65 -17.38 29.03
C GLU A 483 26.45 -16.43 28.92
N ARG A 484 25.79 -16.31 30.04
CA ARG A 484 24.59 -15.55 30.34
C ARG A 484 24.61 -14.14 29.74
N VAL A 485 23.58 -13.85 28.96
CA VAL A 485 23.24 -12.54 28.39
C VAL A 485 22.66 -11.60 29.47
N ASP A 486 23.10 -11.70 30.71
CA ASP A 486 22.55 -10.90 31.83
C ASP A 486 23.22 -9.50 31.98
N ASN A 487 24.21 -9.16 31.15
CA ASN A 487 24.90 -7.85 31.19
C ASN A 487 25.07 -7.24 29.80
N LEU A 488 23.99 -6.81 29.17
CA LEU A 488 24.08 -5.93 28.01
C LEU A 488 23.82 -4.48 28.46
N PRO A 489 24.81 -3.58 28.33
CA PRO A 489 24.55 -2.15 28.51
C PRO A 489 23.55 -1.70 27.44
N SER A 490 22.44 -1.14 27.87
CA SER A 490 21.48 -0.44 27.03
C SER A 490 22.12 0.81 26.42
N HIS A 491 22.91 0.65 25.36
CA HIS A 491 23.36 1.78 24.56
C HIS A 491 22.28 2.12 23.52
N GLY A 492 21.18 2.72 24.03
CA GLY A 492 20.22 3.46 23.24
C GLY A 492 20.81 4.78 22.78
N GLY A 493 21.59 4.74 21.71
CA GLY A 493 22.02 5.98 21.05
C GLY A 493 20.92 6.48 20.11
N HIS A 494 20.41 7.66 20.37
CA HIS A 494 19.61 8.58 19.53
C HIS A 494 18.11 8.36 19.32
N VAL A 495 17.48 7.21 19.63
CA VAL A 495 16.02 7.09 19.57
C VAL A 495 15.42 7.09 20.98
N SER A 496 16.12 6.54 21.98
CA SER A 496 15.70 6.58 23.39
C SER A 496 15.77 7.99 24.00
N GLU A 497 16.66 8.86 23.51
CA GLU A 497 16.74 10.27 23.97
C GLU A 497 15.50 11.08 23.58
N ARG A 498 14.80 10.75 22.47
CA ARG A 498 13.56 11.45 22.11
C ARG A 498 12.34 11.07 22.98
N TRP A 499 12.32 9.87 23.54
CA TRP A 499 11.25 9.49 24.50
C TRP A 499 11.53 10.03 25.90
N SER A 500 12.76 10.07 26.34
CA SER A 500 13.14 10.67 27.62
C SER A 500 13.08 12.20 27.62
N ALA A 501 13.06 12.85 26.45
CA ALA A 501 12.84 14.29 26.30
C ALA A 501 11.36 14.71 26.32
N VAL A 502 10.42 13.78 26.17
CA VAL A 502 8.99 14.04 26.41
C VAL A 502 8.78 14.11 27.92
N ARG A 503 9.21 15.23 28.52
CA ARG A 503 8.79 15.56 29.88
C ARG A 503 7.26 15.69 29.91
N PRO A 504 6.59 15.32 31.05
CA PRO A 504 5.14 15.46 31.22
C PRO A 504 4.60 16.89 31.00
N GLY A 505 5.46 17.90 30.84
CA GLY A 505 5.09 19.28 30.58
C GLY A 505 4.38 19.55 29.24
N GLY A 506 4.52 18.66 28.23
CA GLY A 506 3.78 18.79 26.95
C GLY A 506 2.30 18.40 27.05
N LEU A 507 1.92 17.67 28.09
CA LEU A 507 0.52 17.30 28.37
C LEU A 507 -0.26 18.43 29.05
N SER A 508 0.42 19.42 29.66
CA SER A 508 -0.24 20.59 30.26
C SER A 508 -0.92 21.50 29.22
N ASP A 509 -0.37 21.60 28.01
CA ASP A 509 -0.99 22.39 26.92
C ASP A 509 -2.21 21.68 26.31
N ALA A 510 -2.32 20.38 26.51
CA ALA A 510 -3.48 19.59 26.09
C ALA A 510 -4.73 19.85 26.98
N ARG A 511 -4.62 20.61 28.07
CA ARG A 511 -5.80 21.12 28.84
C ARG A 511 -6.64 22.12 28.04
N GLN A 512 -6.13 22.65 26.92
CA GLN A 512 -6.88 23.55 26.04
C GLN A 512 -7.74 22.82 24.99
N LEU A 513 -7.59 21.49 24.84
CA LEU A 513 -8.53 20.70 24.05
C LEU A 513 -9.81 20.58 24.88
N GLY A 514 -10.83 21.39 24.55
CA GLY A 514 -12.14 21.40 25.18
C GLY A 514 -12.83 20.04 25.07
N GLY A 515 -12.48 19.11 25.95
CA GLY A 515 -13.11 17.80 26.07
C GLY A 515 -14.21 17.76 27.12
N PRO A 516 -15.12 16.77 27.06
CA PRO A 516 -16.15 16.58 28.05
C PRO A 516 -15.55 16.40 29.45
N ARG A 517 -16.22 16.94 30.46
CA ARG A 517 -15.83 16.80 31.89
C ARG A 517 -15.71 15.32 32.23
N VAL A 518 -14.56 14.95 32.79
CA VAL A 518 -14.31 13.61 33.34
C VAL A 518 -15.38 13.31 34.39
N ALA A 519 -16.07 12.19 34.22
CA ALA A 519 -17.01 11.68 35.21
C ALA A 519 -16.30 11.40 36.54
N PRO A 520 -16.92 11.64 37.70
CA PRO A 520 -16.30 11.34 39.00
C PRO A 520 -15.99 9.85 39.14
N ARG A 521 -14.83 9.52 39.75
CA ARG A 521 -14.48 8.14 40.11
C ARG A 521 -15.62 7.51 40.89
N GLY A 522 -16.19 6.41 40.38
CA GLY A 522 -17.25 5.67 41.04
C GLY A 522 -18.45 5.32 40.18
N GLU A 523 -18.65 6.04 39.05
CA GLU A 523 -19.63 5.62 38.02
C GLU A 523 -18.95 4.66 37.05
N ALA A 524 -19.51 3.46 36.88
CA ALA A 524 -18.98 2.47 35.96
C ALA A 524 -19.20 2.92 34.50
N PRO A 525 -18.16 3.32 33.73
CA PRO A 525 -18.34 3.77 32.39
C PRO A 525 -18.79 2.66 31.43
N LEU A 526 -18.34 1.42 31.70
CA LEU A 526 -18.67 0.25 30.88
C LEU A 526 -19.25 -0.88 31.75
N ARG A 527 -20.44 -1.35 31.38
CA ARG A 527 -21.07 -2.54 31.94
C ARG A 527 -21.49 -3.48 30.81
N VAL A 528 -21.09 -4.72 30.92
CA VAL A 528 -21.49 -5.83 30.05
C VAL A 528 -22.37 -6.75 30.87
N VAL A 529 -23.62 -6.95 30.45
CA VAL A 529 -24.62 -7.69 31.19
C VAL A 529 -25.12 -8.85 30.35
N ASP A 530 -24.80 -10.08 30.81
CA ASP A 530 -25.24 -11.35 30.21
C ASP A 530 -25.06 -11.44 28.68
N VAL A 531 -23.93 -10.92 28.21
CA VAL A 531 -23.65 -10.83 26.75
C VAL A 531 -23.28 -12.20 26.23
N SER A 532 -24.02 -12.63 25.18
CA SER A 532 -23.68 -13.78 24.35
C SER A 532 -23.76 -13.39 22.87
N HIS A 533 -22.86 -13.90 22.06
CA HIS A 533 -22.88 -13.68 20.63
C HIS A 533 -22.48 -14.94 19.86
N THR A 534 -23.29 -15.25 18.84
CA THR A 534 -23.08 -16.38 17.93
C THR A 534 -23.09 -15.85 16.51
N TYR A 535 -21.97 -16.03 15.79
CA TYR A 535 -21.89 -15.74 14.36
C TYR A 535 -22.64 -16.79 13.56
N SER A 536 -23.21 -16.40 12.44
CA SER A 536 -23.90 -17.29 11.49
C SER A 536 -25.01 -18.13 12.16
N LEU A 537 -25.74 -17.52 13.10
CA LEU A 537 -26.83 -18.19 13.83
C LEU A 537 -27.84 -18.82 12.87
N GLY A 538 -28.22 -20.07 13.14
CA GLY A 538 -29.18 -20.83 12.29
C GLY A 538 -28.55 -21.50 11.07
N THR A 539 -27.24 -21.47 10.91
CA THR A 539 -26.50 -22.19 9.87
C THR A 539 -25.64 -23.32 10.47
N PRO A 540 -25.21 -24.31 9.64
CA PRO A 540 -24.27 -25.33 10.09
C PRO A 540 -22.90 -24.79 10.57
N TRP A 541 -22.58 -23.55 10.23
CA TRP A 541 -21.35 -22.85 10.62
C TRP A 541 -21.52 -21.91 11.80
N ALA A 542 -22.59 -22.09 12.59
CA ALA A 542 -22.82 -21.30 13.79
C ALA A 542 -21.64 -21.45 14.77
N ASN A 543 -21.00 -20.31 15.12
CA ASN A 543 -19.87 -20.26 16.03
C ASN A 543 -20.18 -19.31 17.20
N GLN A 544 -20.24 -19.84 18.40
CA GLN A 544 -20.48 -19.05 19.62
C GLN A 544 -19.17 -18.41 20.08
N ALA A 545 -19.05 -17.10 19.85
CA ALA A 545 -17.86 -16.33 20.19
C ALA A 545 -17.88 -15.79 21.63
N LEU A 546 -19.07 -15.46 22.18
CA LEU A 546 -19.24 -15.02 23.57
C LEU A 546 -20.40 -15.77 24.23
N SER A 547 -20.27 -16.12 25.52
CA SER A 547 -21.24 -16.86 26.27
C SER A 547 -21.36 -16.32 27.68
N HIS A 548 -22.50 -15.68 28.02
CA HIS A 548 -22.86 -15.15 29.33
C HIS A 548 -21.77 -14.26 29.96
N VAL A 549 -21.15 -13.38 29.18
CA VAL A 549 -20.12 -12.45 29.64
C VAL A 549 -20.75 -11.36 30.49
N ASN A 550 -20.25 -11.23 31.73
CA ASN A 550 -20.57 -10.16 32.66
C ASN A 550 -19.26 -9.45 33.04
N LEU A 551 -19.19 -8.14 32.80
CA LEU A 551 -17.99 -7.34 33.10
C LEU A 551 -18.40 -5.93 33.50
N LYS A 552 -17.84 -5.43 34.59
CA LYS A 552 -17.98 -4.04 35.05
C LYS A 552 -16.60 -3.40 35.04
N ILE A 553 -16.45 -2.26 34.38
CA ILE A 553 -15.21 -1.48 34.35
C ILE A 553 -15.51 -0.09 34.88
N ASP A 554 -14.80 0.31 35.91
CA ASP A 554 -15.00 1.61 36.56
C ASP A 554 -14.31 2.76 35.80
N ALA A 555 -14.77 3.99 36.01
CA ALA A 555 -14.21 5.18 35.34
C ALA A 555 -12.73 5.37 35.70
N GLY A 556 -11.88 5.56 34.70
CA GLY A 556 -10.42 5.72 34.86
C GLY A 556 -9.68 4.42 35.20
N GLU A 557 -10.38 3.27 35.21
CA GLU A 557 -9.76 1.97 35.43
C GLU A 557 -8.94 1.52 34.21
N GLY A 558 -7.82 0.87 34.45
CA GLY A 558 -7.04 0.17 33.43
C GLY A 558 -7.28 -1.34 33.54
N VAL A 559 -7.88 -1.94 32.52
CA VAL A 559 -8.20 -3.36 32.47
C VAL A 559 -7.47 -4.04 31.33
N LEU A 560 -6.83 -5.17 31.63
CA LEU A 560 -6.23 -6.04 30.61
C LEU A 560 -7.10 -7.28 30.43
N VAL A 561 -7.56 -7.51 29.21
CA VAL A 561 -8.26 -8.73 28.80
C VAL A 561 -7.28 -9.65 28.10
N VAL A 562 -7.03 -10.81 28.68
CA VAL A 562 -6.12 -11.83 28.13
C VAL A 562 -6.88 -13.08 27.72
N GLY A 563 -6.32 -13.84 26.81
CA GLY A 563 -6.86 -15.12 26.37
C GLY A 563 -6.23 -15.57 25.06
N ASP A 564 -6.36 -16.85 24.73
CA ASP A 564 -5.81 -17.43 23.52
C ASP A 564 -6.54 -16.96 22.26
N ASN A 565 -5.98 -17.23 21.08
CA ASN A 565 -6.63 -16.93 19.82
C ASN A 565 -7.96 -17.70 19.72
N GLY A 566 -9.03 -17.03 19.27
CA GLY A 566 -10.38 -17.60 19.23
C GLY A 566 -11.13 -17.55 20.56
N SER A 567 -10.58 -17.02 21.64
CA SER A 567 -11.29 -16.92 22.95
C SER A 567 -12.45 -15.91 22.97
N GLY A 568 -12.64 -15.09 21.90
CA GLY A 568 -13.73 -14.12 21.79
C GLY A 568 -13.33 -12.67 22.10
N LYS A 569 -12.04 -12.38 22.30
CA LYS A 569 -11.52 -11.03 22.64
C LYS A 569 -11.96 -9.94 21.65
N SER A 570 -11.71 -10.12 20.39
CA SER A 570 -12.07 -9.12 19.35
C SER A 570 -13.60 -8.95 19.24
N THR A 571 -14.38 -10.03 19.45
CA THR A 571 -15.85 -9.94 19.54
C THR A 571 -16.27 -9.08 20.72
N LEU A 572 -15.61 -9.24 21.87
CA LEU A 572 -15.87 -8.41 23.05
C LEU A 572 -15.52 -6.93 22.77
N VAL A 573 -14.40 -6.64 22.09
CA VAL A 573 -14.05 -5.27 21.64
C VAL A 573 -15.19 -4.64 20.84
N TRP A 574 -15.71 -5.35 19.85
CA TRP A 574 -16.77 -4.83 18.99
C TRP A 574 -18.08 -4.60 19.72
N VAL A 575 -18.39 -5.43 20.72
CA VAL A 575 -19.56 -5.22 21.59
C VAL A 575 -19.34 -4.01 22.51
N LEU A 576 -18.16 -3.87 23.11
CA LEU A 576 -17.79 -2.72 23.96
C LEU A 576 -17.79 -1.40 23.18
N ALA A 577 -17.47 -1.45 21.89
CA ALA A 577 -17.46 -0.29 21.00
C ALA A 577 -18.83 0.08 20.40
N GLY A 578 -19.85 -0.74 20.63
CA GLY A 578 -21.15 -0.57 19.97
C GLY A 578 -21.15 -0.88 18.47
N LEU A 579 -20.10 -1.56 17.97
CA LEU A 579 -19.98 -1.94 16.56
C LEU A 579 -20.64 -3.27 16.24
N LEU A 580 -20.92 -4.07 17.27
CA LEU A 580 -21.56 -5.38 17.13
C LEU A 580 -22.71 -5.50 18.12
N ARG A 581 -23.91 -5.77 17.59
CA ARG A 581 -25.06 -6.11 18.43
C ARG A 581 -24.91 -7.56 18.92
N PRO A 582 -24.85 -7.82 20.25
CA PRO A 582 -24.80 -9.17 20.74
C PRO A 582 -26.10 -9.93 20.46
N SER A 583 -26.05 -11.26 20.36
CA SER A 583 -27.23 -12.11 20.17
C SER A 583 -28.11 -12.12 21.42
N ARG A 584 -27.53 -11.89 22.60
CA ARG A 584 -28.23 -11.78 23.89
C ARG A 584 -27.49 -10.82 24.81
N GLY A 585 -28.19 -10.16 25.73
CA GLY A 585 -27.63 -9.20 26.66
C GLY A 585 -27.32 -7.85 26.01
N ALA A 586 -26.63 -6.97 26.74
CA ALA A 586 -26.25 -5.66 26.27
C ALA A 586 -24.98 -5.12 26.97
N ALA A 587 -24.28 -4.21 26.29
CA ALA A 587 -23.23 -3.39 26.88
C ALA A 587 -23.76 -1.95 27.06
N PHE A 588 -23.36 -1.30 28.16
CA PHE A 588 -23.79 0.02 28.57
C PHE A 588 -22.59 0.93 28.82
N LEU A 589 -22.68 2.17 28.38
CA LEU A 589 -21.79 3.26 28.75
C LEU A 589 -22.58 4.20 29.68
N GLY A 590 -22.22 4.22 30.94
CA GLY A 590 -23.10 4.80 31.95
C GLY A 590 -24.41 4.01 32.04
N ASP A 591 -25.54 4.72 31.89
CA ASP A 591 -26.88 4.13 31.92
C ASP A 591 -27.49 3.86 30.53
N GLN A 592 -26.78 4.20 29.47
CA GLN A 592 -27.28 4.06 28.11
C GLN A 592 -26.57 2.90 27.36
N PRO A 593 -27.29 2.16 26.48
CA PRO A 593 -26.67 1.15 25.66
C PRO A 593 -25.56 1.74 24.78
N VAL A 594 -24.43 1.06 24.69
CA VAL A 594 -23.30 1.50 23.84
C VAL A 594 -23.70 1.54 22.36
N LEU A 595 -24.62 0.69 21.92
CA LEU A 595 -25.16 0.67 20.55
C LEU A 595 -25.83 1.98 20.15
N ASP A 596 -26.39 2.73 21.10
CA ASP A 596 -27.05 4.01 20.87
C ASP A 596 -26.06 5.19 20.91
N GLN A 597 -24.81 4.91 21.27
CA GLN A 597 -23.74 5.88 21.46
C GLN A 597 -22.49 5.51 20.65
N VAL A 598 -22.65 5.02 19.42
CA VAL A 598 -21.53 4.65 18.54
C VAL A 598 -20.57 5.82 18.38
N GLY A 599 -19.27 5.59 18.65
CA GLY A 599 -18.22 6.63 18.63
C GLY A 599 -17.87 7.19 20.00
N SER A 600 -18.65 6.93 21.07
CA SER A 600 -18.33 7.34 22.44
C SER A 600 -17.17 6.54 23.04
N VAL A 601 -16.97 5.31 22.58
CA VAL A 601 -15.84 4.45 22.89
C VAL A 601 -14.87 4.48 21.71
N ALA A 602 -13.68 4.97 21.92
CA ALA A 602 -12.64 4.97 20.91
C ALA A 602 -11.96 3.59 20.82
N VAL A 603 -11.79 3.06 19.62
CA VAL A 603 -11.19 1.73 19.41
C VAL A 603 -9.97 1.83 18.51
N ALA A 604 -8.84 1.31 19.00
CA ALA A 604 -7.68 1.03 18.16
C ALA A 604 -7.69 -0.45 17.77
N PHE A 605 -7.84 -0.73 16.49
CA PHE A 605 -7.81 -2.08 15.96
C PHE A 605 -6.38 -2.60 15.82
N GLN A 606 -6.23 -3.92 15.80
CA GLN A 606 -4.96 -4.61 15.62
C GLN A 606 -4.17 -4.12 14.39
N HIS A 607 -4.87 -3.88 13.27
CA HIS A 607 -4.28 -3.36 12.03
C HIS A 607 -4.51 -1.85 11.88
N ALA A 608 -3.59 -1.05 12.41
CA ALA A 608 -3.68 0.42 12.37
C ALA A 608 -3.84 0.98 10.94
N ARG A 609 -3.23 0.32 9.93
CA ARG A 609 -3.32 0.76 8.53
C ARG A 609 -4.76 0.80 8.01
N LEU A 610 -5.62 -0.09 8.48
CA LEU A 610 -7.04 -0.13 8.07
C LEU A 610 -7.85 1.03 8.65
N GLN A 611 -7.39 1.66 9.72
CA GLN A 611 -8.02 2.84 10.32
C GLN A 611 -7.61 4.14 9.59
N LEU A 612 -6.45 4.16 8.94
CA LEU A 612 -5.92 5.35 8.29
C LEU A 612 -6.51 5.47 6.88
N GLN A 613 -7.39 6.46 6.67
CA GLN A 613 -8.17 6.63 5.45
C GLN A 613 -7.71 7.81 4.59
N ARG A 614 -6.93 8.74 5.15
CA ARG A 614 -6.46 9.93 4.46
C ARG A 614 -5.04 9.77 3.93
N SER A 615 -4.66 10.67 3.03
CA SER A 615 -3.35 10.61 2.37
C SER A 615 -2.19 11.04 3.27
N THR A 616 -2.40 11.95 4.22
CA THR A 616 -1.37 12.43 5.15
C THR A 616 -1.76 12.22 6.60
N ALA A 617 -0.78 12.13 7.49
CA ALA A 617 -1.00 11.91 8.92
C ALA A 617 -1.86 13.02 9.55
N GLY A 618 -1.57 14.29 9.26
CA GLY A 618 -2.36 15.40 9.77
C GLY A 618 -3.80 15.41 9.29
N ALA A 619 -4.03 15.10 8.00
CA ALA A 619 -5.38 15.01 7.45
C ALA A 619 -6.17 13.84 8.07
N ASP A 620 -5.50 12.74 8.38
CA ASP A 620 -6.14 11.59 9.00
C ASP A 620 -6.54 11.87 10.45
N ILE A 621 -5.63 12.46 11.24
CA ILE A 621 -5.90 12.84 12.63
C ILE A 621 -7.05 13.84 12.72
N ARG A 622 -7.08 14.86 11.84
CA ARG A 622 -8.20 15.82 11.80
C ARG A 622 -9.55 15.16 11.51
N ALA A 623 -9.54 14.22 10.55
CA ALA A 623 -10.76 13.51 10.18
C ALA A 623 -11.24 12.59 11.31
N ALA A 624 -10.33 11.85 11.93
CA ALA A 624 -10.64 10.92 13.02
C ALA A 624 -11.06 11.65 14.31
N GLY A 625 -10.38 12.77 14.63
CA GLY A 625 -10.66 13.56 15.84
C GLY A 625 -11.73 14.62 15.66
N ALA A 626 -12.22 14.86 14.44
CA ALA A 626 -13.09 16.00 14.08
C ALA A 626 -12.53 17.33 14.62
N CYS A 627 -11.21 17.54 14.52
CA CYS A 627 -10.47 18.63 15.16
C CYS A 627 -9.74 19.53 14.16
N ASP A 628 -9.25 20.67 14.64
CA ASP A 628 -8.44 21.62 13.87
C ASP A 628 -6.95 21.16 13.76
N ASP A 629 -6.17 21.92 12.99
CA ASP A 629 -4.75 21.64 12.77
C ASP A 629 -3.93 21.75 14.07
N ALA A 630 -4.28 22.65 14.96
CA ALA A 630 -3.55 22.84 16.21
C ALA A 630 -3.74 21.64 17.14
N SER A 631 -4.97 21.16 17.27
CA SER A 631 -5.32 19.97 18.04
C SER A 631 -4.70 18.70 17.43
N ALA A 632 -4.72 18.58 16.10
CA ALA A 632 -4.11 17.45 15.40
C ALA A 632 -2.58 17.44 15.58
N ARG A 633 -1.90 18.59 15.53
CA ARG A 633 -0.46 18.70 15.82
C ARG A 633 -0.14 18.38 17.29
N SER A 634 -0.98 18.82 18.22
CA SER A 634 -0.84 18.48 19.64
C SER A 634 -0.99 16.96 19.87
N ALA A 635 -1.97 16.33 19.24
CA ALA A 635 -2.18 14.89 19.31
C ALA A 635 -1.00 14.10 18.71
N LEU A 636 -0.43 14.59 17.59
CA LEU A 636 0.74 13.98 16.96
C LEU A 636 1.97 14.06 17.88
N ASN A 637 2.19 15.22 18.51
CA ASN A 637 3.26 15.40 19.49
C ASN A 637 3.08 14.49 20.73
N ALA A 638 1.83 14.33 21.21
CA ALA A 638 1.52 13.47 22.36
C ALA A 638 1.90 12.00 22.13
N VAL A 639 1.86 11.52 20.88
CA VAL A 639 2.30 10.15 20.53
C VAL A 639 3.80 10.07 20.16
N GLY A 640 4.57 11.13 20.42
CA GLY A 640 6.01 11.18 20.16
C GLY A 640 6.38 11.24 18.68
N LEU A 641 5.54 11.86 17.84
CA LEU A 641 5.82 12.17 16.44
C LEU A 641 5.90 13.69 16.28
N ASP A 642 7.04 14.19 15.81
CA ASP A 642 7.25 15.62 15.60
C ASP A 642 6.28 16.15 14.52
N PRO A 643 5.38 17.10 14.85
CA PRO A 643 4.45 17.63 13.88
C PRO A 643 5.09 18.34 12.68
N SER A 644 6.30 18.88 12.83
CA SER A 644 7.02 19.52 11.74
C SER A 644 7.47 18.54 10.67
N GLU A 645 7.76 17.31 11.05
CA GLU A 645 8.21 16.23 10.17
C GLU A 645 7.04 15.37 9.66
N PHE A 646 6.08 15.04 10.56
CA PHE A 646 5.09 13.99 10.29
C PHE A 646 3.74 14.50 9.85
N PHE A 647 3.37 15.77 10.10
CA PHE A 647 2.01 16.26 9.83
C PHE A 647 1.61 16.16 8.35
N GLU A 648 2.49 16.56 7.44
CA GLU A 648 2.27 16.47 5.99
C GLU A 648 2.77 15.15 5.39
N ARG A 649 3.36 14.27 6.21
CA ARG A 649 3.92 13.02 5.72
C ARG A 649 2.81 12.07 5.27
N ARG A 650 3.00 11.44 4.12
CA ARG A 650 2.05 10.47 3.57
C ARG A 650 1.97 9.24 4.46
N VAL A 651 0.76 8.74 4.68
CA VAL A 651 0.49 7.54 5.49
C VAL A 651 1.24 6.31 4.93
N ASP A 652 1.37 6.21 3.60
CA ASP A 652 2.08 5.09 2.96
C ASP A 652 3.60 5.13 3.15
N ALA A 653 4.16 6.30 3.50
CA ALA A 653 5.58 6.48 3.78
C ALA A 653 5.93 6.29 5.27
N LEU A 654 4.94 5.96 6.11
CA LEU A 654 5.13 5.70 7.53
C LEU A 654 5.45 4.22 7.78
N SER A 655 6.33 3.95 8.75
CA SER A 655 6.54 2.60 9.26
C SER A 655 5.28 2.09 9.99
N GLY A 656 5.13 0.78 10.17
CA GLY A 656 3.98 0.20 10.88
C GLY A 656 3.79 0.78 12.29
N GLY A 657 4.89 1.00 13.03
CA GLY A 657 4.85 1.64 14.35
C GLY A 657 4.45 3.12 14.29
N GLN A 658 4.86 3.85 13.24
CA GLN A 658 4.45 5.24 13.01
C GLN A 658 2.97 5.31 12.63
N GLN A 659 2.49 4.42 11.76
CA GLN A 659 1.07 4.33 11.40
C GLN A 659 0.20 4.07 12.64
N ARG A 660 0.62 3.17 13.54
CA ARG A 660 -0.09 2.90 14.79
C ARG A 660 -0.14 4.12 15.70
N ARG A 661 0.95 4.87 15.83
CA ARG A 661 0.98 6.12 16.59
C ARG A 661 0.11 7.20 15.96
N VAL A 662 0.04 7.32 14.64
CA VAL A 662 -0.87 8.25 13.94
C VAL A 662 -2.33 7.85 14.18
N ALA A 663 -2.68 6.57 14.09
CA ALA A 663 -4.03 6.10 14.40
C ALA A 663 -4.41 6.41 15.87
N LEU A 664 -3.50 6.17 16.81
CA LEU A 664 -3.71 6.51 18.22
C LEU A 664 -3.87 8.02 18.42
N ALA A 665 -3.07 8.85 17.73
CA ALA A 665 -3.22 10.32 17.77
C ALA A 665 -4.61 10.76 17.29
N GLY A 666 -5.14 10.16 16.22
CA GLY A 666 -6.49 10.41 15.73
C GLY A 666 -7.57 10.10 16.78
N LEU A 667 -7.44 8.98 17.48
CA LEU A 667 -8.35 8.61 18.57
C LEU A 667 -8.22 9.57 19.76
N LEU A 668 -7.02 9.98 20.12
CA LEU A 668 -6.78 10.93 21.23
C LEU A 668 -7.29 12.33 20.92
N ALA A 669 -7.25 12.74 19.66
CA ALA A 669 -7.78 14.02 19.23
C ALA A 669 -9.30 14.15 19.45
N SER A 670 -10.04 13.03 19.45
CA SER A 670 -11.48 13.02 19.82
C SER A 670 -11.75 13.12 21.32
N SER A 671 -10.70 13.13 22.16
CA SER A 671 -10.80 13.19 23.63
C SER A 671 -11.75 12.16 24.24
N PRO A 672 -11.55 10.85 23.97
CA PRO A 672 -12.47 9.82 24.41
C PRO A 672 -12.45 9.64 25.93
N SER A 673 -13.59 9.28 26.52
CA SER A 673 -13.67 8.86 27.94
C SER A 673 -13.23 7.42 28.14
N VAL A 674 -13.41 6.58 27.10
CA VAL A 674 -13.04 5.16 27.09
C VAL A 674 -12.23 4.87 25.83
N LEU A 675 -11.10 4.20 26.03
CA LEU A 675 -10.20 3.76 24.96
C LEU A 675 -10.04 2.24 25.03
N VAL A 676 -10.46 1.56 23.99
CA VAL A 676 -10.29 0.10 23.83
C VAL A 676 -9.20 -0.14 22.79
N LEU A 677 -8.20 -0.93 23.14
CA LEU A 677 -7.01 -1.17 22.33
C LEU A 677 -6.86 -2.67 22.07
N ASP A 678 -6.98 -3.07 20.81
CA ASP A 678 -6.81 -4.47 20.39
C ASP A 678 -5.35 -4.69 19.94
N GLU A 679 -4.61 -5.47 20.73
CA GLU A 679 -3.19 -5.80 20.53
C GLU A 679 -2.30 -4.55 20.29
N PRO A 680 -2.31 -3.54 21.19
CA PRO A 680 -1.61 -2.27 20.92
C PRO A 680 -0.09 -2.40 20.81
N PHE A 681 0.48 -3.48 21.36
CA PHE A 681 1.92 -3.73 21.41
C PHE A 681 2.43 -4.67 20.32
N ALA A 682 1.55 -5.29 19.53
CA ALA A 682 1.93 -6.24 18.49
C ALA A 682 2.84 -5.58 17.44
N GLY A 683 3.98 -6.20 17.14
CA GLY A 683 4.94 -5.70 16.15
C GLY A 683 5.70 -4.43 16.57
N LEU A 684 5.65 -4.03 17.87
CA LEU A 684 6.51 -2.99 18.40
C LEU A 684 7.77 -3.61 19.03
N ASP A 685 8.91 -2.93 18.85
CA ASP A 685 10.12 -3.22 19.60
C ASP A 685 9.99 -2.81 21.07
N ALA A 686 10.95 -3.15 21.91
CA ALA A 686 10.91 -2.88 23.34
C ALA A 686 10.72 -1.38 23.64
N SER A 687 11.44 -0.50 22.93
CA SER A 687 11.33 0.95 23.12
C SER A 687 9.99 1.51 22.69
N GLY A 688 9.42 1.00 21.59
CA GLY A 688 8.09 1.36 21.12
C GLY A 688 6.99 0.91 22.08
N ARG A 689 7.11 -0.29 22.68
CA ARG A 689 6.20 -0.80 23.70
C ARG A 689 6.21 0.07 24.96
N ASP A 690 7.41 0.36 25.48
CA ASP A 690 7.55 1.21 26.67
C ASP A 690 6.95 2.60 26.45
N GLY A 691 7.19 3.22 25.29
CA GLY A 691 6.65 4.53 24.96
C GLY A 691 5.12 4.54 24.87
N VAL A 692 4.50 3.55 24.24
CA VAL A 692 3.03 3.42 24.18
C VAL A 692 2.48 3.13 25.59
N ALA A 693 3.13 2.28 26.38
CA ALA A 693 2.73 1.97 27.74
C ALA A 693 2.77 3.21 28.65
N GLU A 694 3.82 4.03 28.54
CA GLU A 694 3.95 5.27 29.29
C GLU A 694 2.87 6.28 28.90
N LEU A 695 2.62 6.46 27.59
CA LEU A 695 1.55 7.33 27.09
C LEU A 695 0.18 6.93 27.63
N LEU A 696 -0.19 5.65 27.50
CA LEU A 696 -1.48 5.15 27.98
C LEU A 696 -1.61 5.26 29.52
N GLY A 697 -0.53 4.99 30.24
CA GLY A 697 -0.47 5.19 31.68
C GLY A 697 -0.64 6.65 32.10
N ALA A 698 -0.03 7.59 31.36
CA ALA A 698 -0.20 9.03 31.58
C ALA A 698 -1.64 9.49 31.30
N LEU A 699 -2.22 9.09 30.17
CA LEU A 699 -3.62 9.39 29.82
C LEU A 699 -4.60 8.93 30.90
N ARG A 700 -4.39 7.75 31.43
CA ARG A 700 -5.22 7.22 32.50
C ARG A 700 -5.07 8.03 33.80
N ARG A 701 -3.84 8.31 34.24
CA ARG A 701 -3.57 9.02 35.49
C ARG A 701 -3.94 10.50 35.45
N GLU A 702 -3.65 11.17 34.33
CA GLU A 702 -3.76 12.63 34.21
C GLU A 702 -5.12 13.08 33.71
N ARG A 703 -5.74 12.28 32.80
CA ARG A 703 -7.04 12.61 32.19
C ARG A 703 -8.20 11.75 32.68
N GLY A 704 -7.95 10.72 33.48
CA GLY A 704 -8.98 9.81 33.96
C GLY A 704 -9.62 8.96 32.86
N VAL A 705 -8.93 8.76 31.72
CA VAL A 705 -9.41 7.91 30.62
C VAL A 705 -9.47 6.45 31.08
N THR A 706 -10.61 5.81 30.86
CA THR A 706 -10.74 4.36 31.08
C THR A 706 -10.02 3.63 29.93
N VAL A 707 -9.11 2.72 30.25
CA VAL A 707 -8.30 2.01 29.23
C VAL A 707 -8.55 0.53 29.32
N VAL A 708 -9.04 -0.06 28.23
CA VAL A 708 -9.20 -1.51 28.08
C VAL A 708 -8.22 -2.00 27.06
N ILE A 709 -7.28 -2.83 27.47
CA ILE A 709 -6.27 -3.44 26.58
C ILE A 709 -6.64 -4.90 26.36
N ILE A 710 -6.69 -5.31 25.12
CA ILE A 710 -6.77 -6.71 24.75
C ILE A 710 -5.38 -7.13 24.30
N SER A 711 -4.81 -8.15 24.93
CA SER A 711 -3.53 -8.72 24.54
C SER A 711 -3.43 -10.19 24.91
N HIS A 712 -2.60 -10.90 24.18
CA HIS A 712 -2.18 -12.25 24.58
C HIS A 712 -0.91 -12.23 25.45
N ASP A 713 -0.27 -11.06 25.60
CA ASP A 713 0.98 -10.85 26.32
C ASP A 713 0.78 -9.90 27.52
N LEU A 714 1.44 -10.20 28.61
CA LEU A 714 1.42 -9.40 29.84
C LEU A 714 2.50 -8.31 29.86
N GLU A 715 3.52 -8.43 29.01
CA GLU A 715 4.64 -7.50 28.97
C GLU A 715 4.21 -6.08 28.56
N GLY A 716 4.73 -5.08 29.25
CA GLY A 716 4.44 -3.67 29.00
C GLY A 716 3.10 -3.17 29.52
N THR A 717 2.17 -4.08 29.90
CA THR A 717 0.83 -3.70 30.40
C THR A 717 0.84 -3.32 31.89
N GLU A 718 1.95 -3.52 32.59
CA GLU A 718 2.06 -3.37 34.05
C GLU A 718 1.83 -1.95 34.54
N ARG A 719 2.15 -0.95 33.73
CA ARG A 719 1.99 0.46 34.05
C ARG A 719 0.58 0.99 33.78
N ILE A 720 -0.24 0.20 33.05
CA ILE A 720 -1.54 0.65 32.53
C ILE A 720 -2.68 -0.08 33.23
N ALA A 721 -2.61 -1.43 33.33
CA ALA A 721 -3.69 -2.26 33.84
C ALA A 721 -3.49 -2.65 35.31
N GLU A 722 -4.48 -2.35 36.10
CA GLU A 722 -4.56 -2.74 37.54
C GLU A 722 -5.31 -4.06 37.73
N ARG A 723 -6.06 -4.48 36.73
CA ARG A 723 -6.93 -5.65 36.76
C ARG A 723 -6.74 -6.47 35.48
N VAL A 724 -6.76 -7.79 35.63
CA VAL A 724 -6.62 -8.74 34.54
C VAL A 724 -7.86 -9.62 34.48
N VAL A 725 -8.48 -9.63 33.32
CA VAL A 725 -9.66 -10.45 32.99
C VAL A 725 -9.24 -11.53 32.02
N ARG A 726 -9.36 -12.80 32.37
CA ARG A 726 -9.05 -13.93 31.49
C ARG A 726 -10.29 -14.41 30.78
N LEU A 727 -10.25 -14.35 29.43
CA LEU A 727 -11.31 -14.85 28.56
C LEU A 727 -10.88 -16.17 27.92
N GLU A 728 -11.72 -17.21 28.04
CA GLU A 728 -11.49 -18.51 27.42
C GLU A 728 -12.81 -19.07 26.87
N SER A 729 -12.79 -19.53 25.62
CA SER A 729 -13.97 -20.07 24.93
C SER A 729 -15.23 -19.20 25.08
N GLY A 730 -15.05 -17.88 24.96
CA GLY A 730 -16.14 -16.90 25.06
C GLY A 730 -16.64 -16.60 26.46
N ARG A 731 -15.99 -17.08 27.54
CA ARG A 731 -16.38 -16.89 28.95
C ARG A 731 -15.27 -16.23 29.74
N ILE A 732 -15.63 -15.44 30.74
CA ILE A 732 -14.68 -14.94 31.73
C ILE A 732 -14.39 -16.06 32.72
N LEU A 733 -13.14 -16.53 32.74
CA LEU A 733 -12.68 -17.53 33.71
C LEU A 733 -12.21 -16.91 35.02
N SER A 734 -11.50 -15.80 34.93
CA SER A 734 -10.99 -15.10 36.10
C SER A 734 -11.01 -13.61 35.88
N ASP A 735 -11.21 -12.88 36.97
CA ASP A 735 -11.26 -11.43 37.03
C ASP A 735 -10.59 -11.01 38.36
N VAL A 736 -9.33 -10.65 38.26
CA VAL A 736 -8.48 -10.48 39.43
C VAL A 736 -7.69 -9.18 39.37
N SER A 737 -7.53 -8.55 40.55
CA SER A 737 -6.58 -7.44 40.68
C SER A 737 -5.14 -7.96 40.49
N ARG A 738 -4.33 -7.24 39.76
CA ARG A 738 -2.94 -7.62 39.41
C ARG A 738 -2.06 -7.86 40.65
N GLY A 739 -2.36 -7.21 41.77
CA GLY A 739 -1.66 -7.45 43.01
C GLY A 739 -1.78 -8.88 43.54
N MET A 740 -2.81 -9.63 43.14
CA MET A 740 -3.00 -11.03 43.50
C MET A 740 -2.25 -12.01 42.57
N LEU A 741 -1.87 -11.61 41.37
CA LEU A 741 -1.10 -12.44 40.42
C LEU A 741 0.39 -12.54 40.78
N ARG A 742 0.89 -11.67 41.67
CA ARG A 742 2.29 -11.68 42.13
C ARG A 742 2.50 -12.53 43.39
N ARG A 743 1.45 -13.13 43.93
CA ARG A 743 1.50 -14.10 45.02
C ARG A 743 1.25 -15.51 44.49
#